data_d77ff6a83c258f83432b3832c5286ea2
#
_entry.id   d77ff6a83c258f83432b3832c5286ea2
#
_cell.length_a   1.000
_cell.length_b   1.000
_cell.length_c   1.000
_cell.angle_alpha   90.00
_cell.angle_beta   90.00
_cell.angle_gamma   90.00
#
_symmetry.space_group_name_H-M   'P 1'
#
loop_
_entity.id
_entity.type
_entity.pdbx_description
1 polymer ?
#
loop_
_entity_poly.entity_id
_entity_poly.type
_entity_poly.pdbx_seq_one_letter_code
_entity_poly.pdbx_strand_id
1 'polypeptide(L)'
;MEQEVLQLPIIFTRGQVIIPIDEVTTIDAGRSYTLAAINVANARDDKYLVVTAQKIYTSSNPNFDEVYHIATLVKITGIQKRSSYTTIEVRPVARVAISDGHFSQENGWFADTQILADINGDAQKEADLVKELYSLIADKNSLAPANNSDIQDRLDSHLSSGEKADMVATYLINSTEQRQKVLELVDVNERLSYVIDVISGEQNENSVRSIASTISKKVQEESQNRQTETEDDDEDDLDTNEEILNRLNANPYPDYVKKRVKKELRRLSGNDNDRSRALDYIDWLLKIPYWQVTQDNNDIANVQKVLDEDHYGLKDAKKRIVEYIAVKKMTDNLHTPIICFYGEPGTGKTSLAKSIARALGRKMVKCSLGGVDDEAKIRGFLRTYVGAQPGIIVQSMKKAGTVNPVFVLDEVDKMTSSTHGDPASALLEVLDPEQNKEFNDHYLEENYDLSQVMFIATANYIEQIPPALRDRMEMIYLPPYTEDEKIHIALEHLLPKEIKTHGLEKYNISMSREAVIEIIEHYTMEAGVRSLDKTIASILRKLSVELLTNKNPKVEIDAEETRRYLGKELILSNKKQKENKVGVVTGLAVVGGVGGDILPIEISTEVPGRGNVNVTGNLKDMMKESGTIAMAHVRSFARHYGIDPKLFDLINIHIHFPDAAPKDGNSAGVAMAVGIISALTGRKVDANVCMTGEVSLMGNALPIGGVREKLTGALRAGMKMALIPRDNERDLEDVPEEVKKGLNIKIIDTVGEAVEFALTNDIIDNLDLKNIVKESPKKDAQLS
;
A
#
# COMPACT_ATOMS: atom_id res chain seq x y z
N MET A 1 5.71 -15.19 50.27
CA MET A 1 6.91 -15.40 49.43
C MET A 1 7.00 -14.16 48.56
N GLU A 2 8.09 -13.38 48.74
CA GLU A 2 8.35 -12.24 47.83
C GLU A 2 8.50 -12.84 46.43
N GLN A 3 7.64 -12.39 45.50
CA GLN A 3 7.73 -12.82 44.08
C GLN A 3 8.95 -12.12 43.48
N GLU A 4 9.91 -12.89 43.01
CA GLU A 4 11.13 -12.41 42.39
C GLU A 4 10.77 -11.64 41.09
N VAL A 5 11.01 -10.35 41.06
CA VAL A 5 10.88 -9.51 39.88
C VAL A 5 12.12 -9.69 39.03
N LEU A 6 11.95 -10.21 37.83
CA LEU A 6 13.03 -10.45 36.88
C LEU A 6 13.03 -9.38 35.79
N GLN A 7 14.18 -8.73 35.56
CA GLN A 7 14.32 -7.84 34.43
C GLN A 7 14.68 -8.63 33.17
N LEU A 8 13.74 -8.67 32.20
CA LEU A 8 13.86 -9.50 30.99
C LEU A 8 13.74 -8.67 29.72
N PRO A 9 14.44 -9.09 28.63
CA PRO A 9 14.23 -8.50 27.31
C PRO A 9 12.83 -8.80 26.79
N ILE A 10 12.22 -7.80 26.09
CA ILE A 10 10.86 -7.89 25.56
C ILE A 10 10.84 -7.63 24.07
N ILE A 11 9.97 -8.35 23.37
CA ILE A 11 9.61 -8.09 21.98
C ILE A 11 8.13 -7.82 21.81
N PHE A 12 7.81 -6.97 20.82
CA PHE A 12 6.44 -6.55 20.51
C PHE A 12 5.99 -7.15 19.20
N THR A 13 4.90 -7.95 19.22
CA THR A 13 4.31 -8.60 18.06
C THR A 13 3.17 -7.77 17.47
N ARG A 14 2.95 -7.90 16.15
CA ARG A 14 1.80 -7.29 15.47
C ARG A 14 0.71 -8.35 15.30
N GLY A 15 -0.34 -8.27 16.13
CA GLY A 15 -1.51 -9.13 15.99
C GLY A 15 -1.32 -10.60 16.41
N GLN A 16 -0.14 -10.98 16.91
CA GLN A 16 0.11 -12.33 17.41
C GLN A 16 0.19 -12.32 18.94
N VAL A 17 -0.79 -12.92 19.60
CA VAL A 17 -0.80 -13.20 21.04
C VAL A 17 -0.42 -14.67 21.24
N ILE A 18 0.62 -14.91 22.03
CA ILE A 18 1.07 -16.25 22.40
C ILE A 18 0.43 -16.60 23.74
N ILE A 19 -0.32 -17.70 23.78
CA ILE A 19 -0.90 -18.25 25.01
C ILE A 19 0.07 -19.32 25.53
N PRO A 20 0.31 -19.44 26.85
CA PRO A 20 1.26 -20.40 27.40
C PRO A 20 0.72 -21.84 27.32
N ILE A 21 1.06 -22.54 26.25
CA ILE A 21 0.87 -23.98 26.04
C ILE A 21 2.24 -24.61 25.77
N ASP A 22 2.40 -25.87 26.11
CA ASP A 22 3.71 -26.57 25.91
C ASP A 22 3.92 -26.99 24.44
N GLU A 23 3.90 -25.97 23.53
CA GLU A 23 4.17 -26.16 22.10
C GLU A 23 5.14 -25.11 21.60
N VAL A 24 6.04 -25.54 20.70
CA VAL A 24 6.98 -24.63 20.05
C VAL A 24 6.24 -23.81 18.99
N THR A 25 6.33 -22.50 19.07
CA THR A 25 5.78 -21.57 18.07
C THR A 25 6.89 -20.74 17.44
N THR A 26 6.61 -20.15 16.27
CA THR A 26 7.57 -19.33 15.53
C THR A 26 7.16 -17.86 15.53
N ILE A 27 8.15 -16.98 15.62
CA ILE A 27 7.98 -15.52 15.55
C ILE A 27 8.95 -14.97 14.52
N ASP A 28 8.47 -14.15 13.57
CA ASP A 28 9.31 -13.46 12.62
C ASP A 28 9.66 -12.05 13.13
N ALA A 29 10.96 -11.76 13.21
CA ALA A 29 11.52 -10.53 13.73
C ALA A 29 12.32 -9.80 12.64
N GLY A 30 11.92 -8.56 12.31
CA GLY A 30 12.61 -7.74 11.31
C GLY A 30 13.04 -6.36 11.82
N ARG A 31 12.54 -5.92 12.98
CA ARG A 31 12.87 -4.59 13.55
C ARG A 31 14.20 -4.64 14.30
N SER A 32 15.01 -3.59 14.17
CA SER A 32 16.34 -3.52 14.79
C SER A 32 16.30 -3.73 16.31
N TYR A 33 15.37 -3.09 17.01
CA TYR A 33 15.23 -3.22 18.46
C TYR A 33 14.72 -4.61 18.89
N THR A 34 13.88 -5.25 18.06
CA THR A 34 13.44 -6.63 18.30
C THR A 34 14.60 -7.61 18.16
N LEU A 35 15.44 -7.42 17.13
CA LEU A 35 16.64 -8.23 16.93
C LEU A 35 17.66 -8.03 18.05
N ALA A 36 17.81 -6.81 18.56
CA ALA A 36 18.66 -6.53 19.72
C ALA A 36 18.19 -7.29 20.97
N ALA A 37 16.90 -7.20 21.31
CA ALA A 37 16.32 -7.93 22.45
C ALA A 37 16.45 -9.46 22.31
N ILE A 38 16.26 -10.02 21.11
CA ILE A 38 16.48 -11.45 20.83
C ILE A 38 17.94 -11.85 21.03
N ASN A 39 18.89 -11.04 20.56
CA ASN A 39 20.31 -11.34 20.74
C ASN A 39 20.70 -11.33 22.22
N VAL A 40 20.18 -10.38 23.00
CA VAL A 40 20.41 -10.33 24.45
C VAL A 40 19.79 -11.55 25.14
N ALA A 41 18.52 -11.89 24.82
CA ALA A 41 17.87 -13.07 25.37
C ALA A 41 18.63 -14.36 25.04
N ASN A 42 19.12 -14.51 23.82
CA ASN A 42 19.86 -15.71 23.40
C ASN A 42 21.26 -15.81 24.03
N ALA A 43 21.86 -14.68 24.44
CA ALA A 43 23.13 -14.65 25.14
C ALA A 43 23.02 -14.99 26.64
N ARG A 44 21.81 -15.01 27.21
CA ARG A 44 21.56 -15.40 28.61
C ARG A 44 21.58 -16.93 28.75
N ASP A 45 21.96 -17.43 29.89
CA ASP A 45 21.98 -18.87 30.18
C ASP A 45 20.58 -19.48 30.19
N ASP A 46 19.57 -18.72 30.66
CA ASP A 46 18.16 -19.12 30.73
C ASP A 46 17.43 -19.03 29.37
N LYS A 47 17.92 -18.19 28.45
CA LYS A 47 17.33 -17.86 27.14
C LYS A 47 15.88 -17.38 27.21
N TYR A 48 15.50 -16.70 28.29
CA TYR A 48 14.18 -16.17 28.48
C TYR A 48 13.97 -14.85 27.74
N LEU A 49 12.78 -14.72 27.14
CA LEU A 49 12.31 -13.58 26.41
C LEU A 49 10.82 -13.35 26.74
N VAL A 50 10.39 -12.11 26.83
CA VAL A 50 8.98 -11.79 27.01
C VAL A 50 8.39 -11.37 25.67
N VAL A 51 7.20 -11.90 25.36
CA VAL A 51 6.47 -11.58 24.12
C VAL A 51 5.13 -10.94 24.47
N THR A 52 4.89 -9.73 23.98
CA THR A 52 3.63 -9.02 24.13
C THR A 52 3.12 -8.48 22.80
N ALA A 53 1.80 -8.35 22.66
CA ALA A 53 1.17 -7.82 21.46
C ALA A 53 1.00 -6.29 21.56
N GLN A 54 1.02 -5.62 20.40
CA GLN A 54 0.72 -4.20 20.27
C GLN A 54 -0.80 -3.97 20.31
N LYS A 55 -1.25 -2.92 21.01
CA LYS A 55 -2.64 -2.44 20.99
C LYS A 55 -2.98 -1.75 19.66
N ILE A 56 -1.99 -1.09 19.05
CA ILE A 56 -2.13 -0.35 17.77
C ILE A 56 -1.27 -1.01 16.70
N TYR A 57 -1.89 -1.75 15.78
CA TYR A 57 -1.17 -2.53 14.74
C TYR A 57 -0.41 -1.69 13.72
N THR A 58 -0.77 -0.42 13.55
CA THR A 58 -0.17 0.49 12.56
C THR A 58 1.11 1.17 13.04
N SER A 59 1.40 1.14 14.35
CA SER A 59 2.62 1.73 14.91
C SER A 59 3.86 0.94 14.46
N SER A 60 4.82 1.61 13.82
CA SER A 60 6.09 1.01 13.43
C SER A 60 7.11 0.97 14.58
N ASN A 61 7.04 1.92 15.50
CA ASN A 61 7.87 1.99 16.72
C ASN A 61 6.96 2.23 17.93
N PRO A 62 6.32 1.19 18.46
CA PRO A 62 5.43 1.34 19.61
C PRO A 62 6.22 1.69 20.87
N ASN A 63 5.62 2.56 21.68
CA ASN A 63 6.06 2.83 23.04
C ASN A 63 5.53 1.75 24.01
N PHE A 64 6.06 1.69 25.22
CA PHE A 64 5.65 0.71 26.23
C PHE A 64 4.15 0.82 26.61
N ASP A 65 3.55 2.01 26.58
CA ASP A 65 2.13 2.22 26.83
C ASP A 65 1.21 1.68 25.71
N GLU A 66 1.75 1.50 24.51
CA GLU A 66 1.02 1.02 23.32
C GLU A 66 0.99 -0.52 23.21
N VAL A 67 1.52 -1.24 24.20
CA VAL A 67 1.48 -2.71 24.27
C VAL A 67 0.63 -3.19 25.44
N TYR A 68 0.25 -4.47 25.42
CA TYR A 68 -0.46 -5.07 26.54
C TYR A 68 0.50 -5.38 27.70
N HIS A 69 0.06 -5.14 28.92
CA HIS A 69 0.90 -5.33 30.11
C HIS A 69 0.82 -6.74 30.71
N ILE A 70 -0.09 -7.57 30.21
CA ILE A 70 -0.05 -9.02 30.45
C ILE A 70 0.50 -9.70 29.20
N ALA A 71 1.56 -10.45 29.39
CA ALA A 71 2.43 -10.98 28.33
C ALA A 71 2.76 -12.45 28.57
N THR A 72 3.49 -13.06 27.67
CA THR A 72 3.94 -14.44 27.79
C THR A 72 5.46 -14.51 27.90
N LEU A 73 5.95 -15.16 28.95
CA LEU A 73 7.33 -15.57 29.07
C LEU A 73 7.57 -16.77 28.16
N VAL A 74 8.58 -16.66 27.30
CA VAL A 74 8.97 -17.73 26.37
C VAL A 74 10.44 -18.05 26.51
N LYS A 75 10.82 -19.29 26.17
CA LYS A 75 12.23 -19.72 26.07
C LYS A 75 12.60 -19.90 24.61
N ILE A 76 13.69 -19.28 24.15
CA ILE A 76 14.20 -19.44 22.80
C ILE A 76 14.79 -20.84 22.64
N THR A 77 14.28 -21.61 21.65
CA THR A 77 14.72 -22.97 21.31
C THR A 77 15.52 -23.04 20.03
N GLY A 78 15.25 -22.13 19.07
CA GLY A 78 15.94 -22.05 17.79
C GLY A 78 15.96 -20.63 17.22
N ILE A 79 16.97 -20.32 16.40
CA ILE A 79 17.09 -19.06 15.68
C ILE A 79 17.54 -19.34 14.25
N GLN A 80 16.74 -18.91 13.26
CA GLN A 80 17.04 -19.04 11.83
C GLN A 80 17.15 -17.64 11.22
N LYS A 81 18.35 -17.24 10.82
CA LYS A 81 18.58 -15.97 10.13
C LYS A 81 18.31 -16.10 8.64
N ARG A 82 17.42 -15.24 8.09
CA ARG A 82 17.14 -15.10 6.66
C ARG A 82 17.67 -13.75 6.17
N SER A 83 17.66 -13.53 4.86
CA SER A 83 18.22 -12.31 4.25
C SER A 83 17.51 -11.00 4.68
N SER A 84 16.23 -11.03 5.00
CA SER A 84 15.41 -9.85 5.34
C SER A 84 14.81 -9.85 6.75
N TYR A 85 14.78 -10.99 7.44
CA TYR A 85 14.24 -11.14 8.81
C TYR A 85 14.87 -12.33 9.52
N THR A 86 14.61 -12.45 10.81
CA THR A 86 15.06 -13.58 11.64
C THR A 86 13.83 -14.27 12.20
N THR A 87 13.68 -15.56 11.96
CA THR A 87 12.67 -16.40 12.60
C THR A 87 13.23 -17.00 13.88
N ILE A 88 12.52 -16.83 14.99
CA ILE A 88 12.85 -17.49 16.26
C ILE A 88 11.81 -18.56 16.57
N GLU A 89 12.28 -19.71 17.03
CA GLU A 89 11.46 -20.75 17.61
C GLU A 89 11.44 -20.53 19.13
N VAL A 90 10.24 -20.46 19.70
CA VAL A 90 10.08 -20.18 21.13
C VAL A 90 9.09 -21.20 21.74
N ARG A 91 9.40 -21.61 22.98
CA ARG A 91 8.50 -22.41 23.79
C ARG A 91 7.89 -21.52 24.88
N PRO A 92 6.58 -21.34 24.92
CA PRO A 92 5.90 -20.60 25.99
C PRO A 92 6.09 -21.27 27.34
N VAL A 93 6.24 -20.48 28.40
CA VAL A 93 6.54 -20.98 29.76
C VAL A 93 5.46 -20.57 30.76
N ALA A 94 5.12 -19.28 30.81
CA ALA A 94 4.17 -18.77 31.81
C ALA A 94 3.55 -17.44 31.36
N ARG A 95 2.44 -17.06 32.03
CA ARG A 95 1.88 -15.72 32.02
C ARG A 95 2.71 -14.80 32.87
N VAL A 96 2.91 -13.56 32.42
CA VAL A 96 3.67 -12.55 33.15
C VAL A 96 3.00 -11.19 33.09
N ALA A 97 3.06 -10.44 34.18
CA ALA A 97 2.79 -9.00 34.20
C ALA A 97 4.10 -8.27 33.95
N ILE A 98 4.06 -7.24 33.12
CA ILE A 98 5.21 -6.38 32.81
C ILE A 98 4.98 -4.96 33.30
N SER A 99 6.02 -4.37 33.88
CA SER A 99 6.03 -2.99 34.37
C SER A 99 7.39 -2.35 34.09
N ASP A 100 7.48 -1.03 34.27
CA ASP A 100 8.72 -0.25 34.18
C ASP A 100 9.57 -0.55 32.92
N GLY A 101 8.89 -0.46 31.74
CA GLY A 101 9.54 -0.70 30.46
C GLY A 101 10.53 0.40 30.08
N HIS A 102 11.76 0.02 29.73
CA HIS A 102 12.80 0.94 29.30
C HIS A 102 13.48 0.46 28.02
N PHE A 103 13.88 1.42 27.20
CA PHE A 103 14.48 1.20 25.88
C PHE A 103 15.95 1.56 25.87
N SER A 104 16.76 0.69 25.25
CA SER A 104 18.16 0.96 24.93
C SER A 104 18.40 0.70 23.44
N GLN A 105 19.14 1.59 22.76
CA GLN A 105 19.47 1.41 21.35
C GLN A 105 20.29 0.14 21.09
N GLU A 106 21.15 -0.26 22.02
CA GLU A 106 22.04 -1.43 21.88
C GLU A 106 21.32 -2.74 22.20
N ASN A 107 20.41 -2.73 23.20
CA ASN A 107 19.87 -3.96 23.81
C ASN A 107 18.37 -4.14 23.54
N GLY A 108 17.68 -3.15 22.94
CA GLY A 108 16.24 -3.19 22.71
C GLY A 108 15.40 -2.85 23.95
N TRP A 109 14.20 -3.38 24.04
CA TRP A 109 13.27 -3.16 25.15
C TRP A 109 13.49 -4.17 26.28
N PHE A 110 13.37 -3.69 27.52
CA PHE A 110 13.38 -4.47 28.75
C PHE A 110 12.23 -4.04 29.64
N ALA A 111 11.72 -4.93 30.50
CA ALA A 111 10.81 -4.58 31.57
C ALA A 111 10.99 -5.46 32.79
N ASP A 112 10.50 -4.95 33.91
CA ASP A 112 10.34 -5.72 35.12
C ASP A 112 9.18 -6.70 34.93
N THR A 113 9.46 -7.98 35.17
CA THR A 113 8.59 -9.09 34.80
C THR A 113 8.24 -9.90 36.04
N GLN A 114 6.94 -10.08 36.30
CA GLN A 114 6.42 -10.86 37.39
C GLN A 114 5.59 -12.03 36.87
N ILE A 115 5.91 -13.26 37.27
CA ILE A 115 5.17 -14.46 36.88
C ILE A 115 3.80 -14.46 37.56
N LEU A 116 2.73 -14.69 36.80
CA LEU A 116 1.37 -14.83 37.26
C LEU A 116 1.00 -16.31 37.33
N ALA A 117 0.74 -16.80 38.56
CA ALA A 117 0.24 -18.15 38.75
C ALA A 117 -1.28 -18.18 38.58
N ASP A 118 -1.79 -19.30 38.04
CA ASP A 118 -3.23 -19.53 37.93
C ASP A 118 -3.88 -19.53 39.33
N ILE A 119 -5.03 -18.88 39.43
CA ILE A 119 -5.87 -18.88 40.63
C ILE A 119 -6.97 -19.92 40.41
N ASN A 120 -6.94 -20.98 41.18
CA ASN A 120 -7.98 -22.01 41.16
C ASN A 120 -9.14 -21.57 42.02
N GLY A 121 -10.32 -21.54 41.43
CA GLY A 121 -11.57 -21.18 42.11
C GLY A 121 -12.29 -22.36 42.73
N ASP A 122 -13.62 -22.41 42.58
CA ASP A 122 -14.48 -23.50 43.06
C ASP A 122 -14.25 -24.76 42.19
N ALA A 123 -13.71 -25.84 42.75
CA ALA A 123 -13.40 -27.07 42.06
C ALA A 123 -14.64 -27.79 41.43
N GLN A 124 -15.85 -27.61 42.04
CA GLN A 124 -17.06 -28.15 41.47
C GLN A 124 -17.47 -27.40 40.20
N LYS A 125 -17.43 -26.08 40.23
CA LYS A 125 -17.70 -25.22 39.08
C LYS A 125 -16.71 -25.43 37.97
N GLU A 126 -15.42 -25.60 38.31
CA GLU A 126 -14.35 -25.89 37.37
C GLU A 126 -14.62 -27.23 36.60
N ALA A 127 -15.02 -28.30 37.34
CA ALA A 127 -15.34 -29.56 36.74
C ALA A 127 -16.56 -29.53 35.81
N ASP A 128 -17.55 -28.68 36.15
CA ASP A 128 -18.76 -28.51 35.34
C ASP A 128 -18.43 -27.72 34.05
N LEU A 129 -17.62 -26.66 34.13
CA LEU A 129 -17.17 -25.88 32.99
C LEU A 129 -16.29 -26.71 32.03
N VAL A 130 -15.44 -27.57 32.58
CA VAL A 130 -14.63 -28.49 31.74
C VAL A 130 -15.52 -29.48 30.99
N LYS A 131 -16.57 -30.02 31.61
CA LYS A 131 -17.53 -30.89 30.90
C LYS A 131 -18.28 -30.16 29.80
N GLU A 132 -18.68 -28.93 30.06
CA GLU A 132 -19.33 -28.07 29.08
C GLU A 132 -18.41 -27.78 27.89
N LEU A 133 -17.13 -27.45 28.14
CA LEU A 133 -16.11 -27.26 27.10
C LEU A 133 -15.95 -28.53 26.23
N TYR A 134 -15.90 -29.74 26.85
CA TYR A 134 -15.85 -30.99 26.10
C TYR A 134 -17.09 -31.23 25.25
N SER A 135 -18.28 -30.93 25.77
CA SER A 135 -19.54 -31.03 25.01
C SER A 135 -19.56 -30.13 23.80
N LEU A 136 -19.15 -28.85 23.96
CA LEU A 136 -19.07 -27.90 22.87
C LEU A 136 -18.06 -28.26 21.78
N ILE A 137 -16.94 -28.85 22.16
CA ILE A 137 -15.94 -29.32 21.18
C ILE A 137 -16.44 -30.57 20.45
N ALA A 138 -17.11 -31.47 21.14
CA ALA A 138 -17.70 -32.67 20.52
C ALA A 138 -18.81 -32.32 19.52
N ASP A 139 -19.68 -31.34 19.84
CA ASP A 139 -20.72 -30.84 18.95
C ASP A 139 -20.16 -30.10 17.74
N LYS A 140 -19.05 -29.36 17.91
CA LYS A 140 -18.37 -28.62 16.82
C LYS A 140 -17.42 -29.48 15.98
N ASN A 141 -17.21 -30.75 16.29
CA ASN A 141 -16.47 -31.69 15.44
C ASN A 141 -17.06 -31.87 14.03
N SER A 142 -18.28 -31.34 13.78
CA SER A 142 -18.88 -31.24 12.44
C SER A 142 -18.41 -30.02 11.64
N LEU A 143 -17.67 -29.06 12.22
CA LEU A 143 -17.40 -27.72 11.64
C LEU A 143 -15.92 -27.38 11.40
N ALA A 144 -14.96 -28.24 11.71
CA ALA A 144 -13.55 -27.92 11.54
C ALA A 144 -12.74 -29.01 10.83
N PRO A 145 -11.73 -28.63 10.01
CA PRO A 145 -10.95 -29.59 9.23
C PRO A 145 -9.95 -30.39 10.09
N ALA A 146 -9.59 -31.56 9.61
CA ALA A 146 -8.47 -32.48 9.89
C ALA A 146 -7.68 -32.48 11.23
N ASN A 147 -7.72 -31.43 12.04
CA ASN A 147 -6.94 -31.28 13.28
C ASN A 147 -7.74 -31.59 14.57
N ASN A 148 -9.02 -31.98 14.47
CA ASN A 148 -9.87 -32.10 15.64
C ASN A 148 -9.65 -33.42 16.43
N SER A 149 -9.21 -34.48 15.80
CA SER A 149 -8.77 -35.68 16.52
C SER A 149 -7.59 -35.39 17.46
N ASP A 150 -6.67 -34.51 17.00
CA ASP A 150 -5.51 -34.11 17.77
C ASP A 150 -5.89 -33.25 18.99
N ILE A 151 -6.90 -32.38 18.89
CA ILE A 151 -7.36 -31.52 20.00
C ILE A 151 -8.05 -32.37 21.05
N GLN A 152 -8.88 -33.34 20.65
CA GLN A 152 -9.61 -34.22 21.55
C GLN A 152 -8.68 -35.18 22.29
N ASP A 153 -7.74 -35.81 21.59
CA ASP A 153 -6.71 -36.67 22.17
C ASP A 153 -5.80 -35.95 23.17
N ARG A 154 -5.53 -34.65 22.91
CA ARG A 154 -4.73 -33.79 23.81
C ARG A 154 -5.53 -33.28 25.01
N LEU A 155 -6.82 -32.99 24.86
CA LEU A 155 -7.71 -32.65 25.98
C LEU A 155 -7.84 -33.78 26.97
N ASP A 156 -7.78 -35.01 26.50
CA ASP A 156 -7.82 -36.25 27.33
C ASP A 156 -6.47 -36.52 28.03
N SER A 157 -5.42 -35.70 27.74
CA SER A 157 -4.14 -35.78 28.44
C SER A 157 -4.23 -35.19 29.87
N HIS A 158 -3.18 -35.41 30.69
CA HIS A 158 -3.09 -34.94 32.08
C HIS A 158 -2.90 -33.40 32.25
N LEU A 159 -3.56 -32.61 31.40
CA LEU A 159 -3.53 -31.16 31.48
C LEU A 159 -4.45 -30.62 32.59
N SER A 160 -4.02 -29.58 33.29
CA SER A 160 -4.87 -28.81 34.21
C SER A 160 -6.04 -28.14 33.47
N SER A 161 -7.07 -27.78 34.19
CA SER A 161 -8.24 -27.10 33.60
C SER A 161 -7.89 -25.77 32.94
N GLY A 162 -6.93 -25.03 33.51
CA GLY A 162 -6.40 -23.79 32.92
C GLY A 162 -5.66 -24.05 31.61
N GLU A 163 -4.81 -25.07 31.55
CA GLU A 163 -4.09 -25.47 30.33
C GLU A 163 -5.04 -25.98 29.24
N LYS A 164 -6.15 -26.64 29.61
CA LYS A 164 -7.20 -27.02 28.65
C LYS A 164 -7.88 -25.81 28.03
N ALA A 165 -8.22 -24.80 28.83
CA ALA A 165 -8.77 -23.53 28.32
C ALA A 165 -7.78 -22.82 27.38
N ASP A 166 -6.50 -22.77 27.73
CA ASP A 166 -5.43 -22.17 26.97
C ASP A 166 -5.20 -22.85 25.63
N MET A 167 -5.21 -24.18 25.63
CA MET A 167 -5.09 -24.98 24.43
C MET A 167 -6.26 -24.75 23.48
N VAL A 168 -7.48 -24.82 23.98
CA VAL A 168 -8.69 -24.56 23.18
C VAL A 168 -8.69 -23.13 22.60
N ALA A 169 -8.30 -22.15 23.39
CA ALA A 169 -8.19 -20.78 22.94
C ALA A 169 -7.13 -20.60 21.84
N THR A 170 -6.01 -21.31 21.95
CA THR A 170 -4.95 -21.25 20.92
C THR A 170 -5.40 -21.78 19.57
N TYR A 171 -6.19 -22.85 19.55
CA TYR A 171 -6.62 -23.50 18.31
C TYR A 171 -7.93 -22.97 17.73
N LEU A 172 -8.88 -22.50 18.55
CA LEU A 172 -10.21 -22.15 18.11
C LEU A 172 -10.53 -20.64 18.14
N ILE A 173 -9.76 -19.81 18.85
CA ILE A 173 -9.96 -18.36 18.89
C ILE A 173 -8.98 -17.67 17.94
N ASN A 174 -9.49 -17.00 16.90
CA ASN A 174 -8.67 -16.31 15.90
C ASN A 174 -8.46 -14.81 16.20
N SER A 175 -9.34 -14.19 16.99
CA SER A 175 -9.23 -12.76 17.32
C SER A 175 -8.09 -12.49 18.29
N THR A 176 -7.19 -11.56 17.94
CA THR A 176 -6.08 -11.13 18.79
C THR A 176 -6.58 -10.54 20.12
N GLU A 177 -7.66 -9.77 20.10
CA GLU A 177 -8.24 -9.15 21.29
C GLU A 177 -8.83 -10.19 22.23
N GLN A 178 -9.53 -11.20 21.68
CA GLN A 178 -10.07 -12.31 22.46
C GLN A 178 -8.96 -13.19 23.04
N ARG A 179 -7.91 -13.50 22.29
CA ARG A 179 -6.72 -14.22 22.80
C ARG A 179 -6.03 -13.45 23.91
N GLN A 180 -5.91 -12.13 23.76
CA GLN A 180 -5.33 -11.27 24.79
C GLN A 180 -6.17 -11.30 26.07
N LYS A 181 -7.51 -11.29 25.94
CA LYS A 181 -8.40 -11.41 27.08
C LYS A 181 -8.26 -12.75 27.80
N VAL A 182 -8.11 -13.86 27.10
CA VAL A 182 -7.78 -15.17 27.68
C VAL A 182 -6.45 -15.14 28.43
N LEU A 183 -5.45 -14.47 27.89
CA LEU A 183 -4.15 -14.31 28.55
C LEU A 183 -4.22 -13.47 29.82
N GLU A 184 -5.12 -12.47 29.89
CA GLU A 184 -5.34 -11.60 31.05
C GLU A 184 -6.11 -12.28 32.19
N LEU A 185 -6.91 -13.30 31.90
CA LEU A 185 -7.71 -14.00 32.90
C LEU A 185 -6.84 -15.03 33.68
N VAL A 186 -6.49 -14.67 34.92
CA VAL A 186 -5.67 -15.50 35.80
C VAL A 186 -6.53 -16.51 36.59
N ASP A 187 -7.81 -16.17 36.85
CA ASP A 187 -8.78 -17.10 37.44
C ASP A 187 -9.20 -18.16 36.42
N VAL A 188 -9.01 -19.44 36.76
CA VAL A 188 -9.26 -20.57 35.88
C VAL A 188 -10.74 -20.70 35.49
N ASN A 189 -11.66 -20.43 36.46
CA ASN A 189 -13.10 -20.51 36.21
C ASN A 189 -13.59 -19.39 35.28
N GLU A 190 -13.07 -18.17 35.47
CA GLU A 190 -13.38 -17.05 34.59
C GLU A 190 -12.83 -17.27 33.18
N ARG A 191 -11.61 -17.83 33.07
CA ARG A 191 -10.98 -18.17 31.80
C ARG A 191 -11.76 -19.25 31.03
N LEU A 192 -12.15 -20.34 31.71
CA LEU A 192 -12.98 -21.41 31.13
C LEU A 192 -14.32 -20.84 30.65
N SER A 193 -15.02 -20.09 31.50
CA SER A 193 -16.30 -19.48 31.14
C SER A 193 -16.15 -18.57 29.92
N TYR A 194 -15.12 -17.71 29.89
CA TYR A 194 -14.88 -16.82 28.76
C TYR A 194 -14.58 -17.58 27.45
N VAL A 195 -13.78 -18.64 27.51
CA VAL A 195 -13.47 -19.48 26.33
C VAL A 195 -14.74 -20.17 25.82
N ILE A 196 -15.58 -20.69 26.73
CA ILE A 196 -16.88 -21.29 26.40
C ILE A 196 -17.79 -20.28 25.71
N ASP A 197 -17.94 -19.07 26.28
CA ASP A 197 -18.77 -18.00 25.73
C ASP A 197 -18.32 -17.57 24.32
N VAL A 198 -17.01 -17.45 24.11
CA VAL A 198 -16.46 -17.08 22.79
C VAL A 198 -16.68 -18.17 21.75
N ILE A 199 -16.52 -19.44 22.16
CA ILE A 199 -16.69 -20.58 21.24
C ILE A 199 -18.18 -20.85 20.97
N SER A 200 -19.07 -20.70 21.97
CA SER A 200 -20.52 -20.86 21.77
C SER A 200 -21.16 -19.79 20.88
N GLY A 201 -20.45 -18.69 20.65
CA GLY A 201 -20.95 -17.56 19.85
C GLY A 201 -21.79 -16.56 20.62
N GLU A 202 -22.04 -16.74 21.91
CA GLU A 202 -22.90 -15.87 22.71
C GLU A 202 -22.33 -14.46 22.91
N GLN A 203 -21.02 -14.27 22.83
CA GLN A 203 -20.41 -12.93 22.94
C GLN A 203 -20.57 -12.07 21.68
N ASN A 204 -20.78 -12.64 20.52
CA ASN A 204 -21.10 -11.86 19.31
C ASN A 204 -22.50 -11.26 19.38
N GLU A 205 -23.47 -11.90 20.05
CA GLU A 205 -24.81 -11.36 20.22
C GLU A 205 -24.91 -10.28 21.34
N ASN A 206 -24.18 -10.41 22.44
CA ASN A 206 -24.24 -9.44 23.53
C ASN A 206 -23.48 -8.13 23.27
N SER A 207 -22.38 -8.16 22.57
CA SER A 207 -21.68 -6.93 22.10
C SER A 207 -22.47 -6.22 21.01
N VAL A 208 -23.12 -6.95 20.11
CA VAL A 208 -24.01 -6.39 19.09
C VAL A 208 -25.31 -5.85 19.73
N ARG A 209 -25.87 -6.52 20.75
CA ARG A 209 -27.08 -6.03 21.49
C ARG A 209 -26.80 -4.79 22.33
N SER A 210 -25.62 -4.65 22.95
CA SER A 210 -25.27 -3.45 23.73
C SER A 210 -25.03 -2.24 22.83
N ILE A 211 -24.41 -2.42 21.70
CA ILE A 211 -24.19 -1.38 20.66
C ILE A 211 -25.51 -1.10 19.94
N ALA A 212 -26.31 -2.11 19.61
CA ALA A 212 -27.61 -1.96 18.99
C ALA A 212 -28.64 -1.29 19.94
N SER A 213 -28.62 -1.54 21.24
CA SER A 213 -29.52 -0.85 22.20
C SER A 213 -29.17 0.63 22.42
N THR A 214 -27.88 0.98 22.26
CA THR A 214 -27.43 2.39 22.36
C THR A 214 -27.69 3.14 21.05
N ILE A 215 -27.59 2.46 19.91
CA ILE A 215 -27.90 3.00 18.58
C ILE A 215 -29.42 3.04 18.37
N SER A 216 -30.19 2.03 18.80
CA SER A 216 -31.66 2.00 18.67
C SER A 216 -32.36 3.08 19.48
N LYS A 217 -31.83 3.49 20.64
CA LYS A 217 -32.36 4.64 21.38
C LYS A 217 -32.11 5.98 20.69
N LYS A 218 -31.02 6.13 19.95
CA LYS A 218 -30.73 7.32 19.13
C LYS A 218 -31.43 7.33 17.78
N VAL A 219 -31.69 6.16 17.19
CA VAL A 219 -32.34 6.03 15.90
C VAL A 219 -33.85 6.08 15.99
N GLN A 220 -34.47 5.70 17.12
CA GLN A 220 -35.92 5.85 17.32
C GLN A 220 -36.38 7.30 17.53
N GLU A 221 -35.49 8.21 17.92
CA GLU A 221 -35.80 9.65 17.96
C GLU A 221 -35.61 10.37 16.62
N GLU A 222 -34.87 9.79 15.65
CA GLU A 222 -34.63 10.36 14.30
C GLU A 222 -35.46 9.74 13.17
N SER A 223 -36.10 8.58 13.37
CA SER A 223 -36.81 7.84 12.32
C SER A 223 -38.30 8.12 12.15
N GLN A 224 -38.82 9.21 12.78
CA GLN A 224 -40.18 9.69 12.46
C GLN A 224 -40.22 10.60 11.20
N ASN A 225 -39.14 10.83 10.51
CA ASN A 225 -39.14 11.79 9.38
C ASN A 225 -38.28 11.39 8.14
N ARG A 226 -38.24 10.15 7.74
CA ARG A 226 -37.81 9.78 6.38
C ARG A 226 -38.36 8.40 5.99
N GLN A 227 -39.52 8.43 5.34
CA GLN A 227 -39.85 7.43 4.32
C GLN A 227 -39.17 7.87 3.02
N THR A 228 -38.26 7.08 2.49
CA THR A 228 -38.15 6.68 1.09
C THR A 228 -36.83 5.95 0.85
N GLU A 229 -36.96 4.76 0.31
CA GLU A 229 -36.02 4.00 -0.51
C GLU A 229 -34.73 3.51 0.16
N THR A 230 -34.78 2.33 0.76
CA THR A 230 -33.68 1.38 0.82
C THR A 230 -34.16 0.08 0.21
N GLU A 231 -33.49 -0.32 -0.88
CA GLU A 231 -33.67 -1.64 -1.48
C GLU A 231 -33.29 -2.71 -0.45
N ASP A 232 -34.25 -3.56 -0.18
CA ASP A 232 -34.12 -4.72 0.72
C ASP A 232 -33.17 -5.76 0.06
N ASP A 233 -32.03 -6.03 0.72
CA ASP A 233 -31.36 -7.32 0.59
C ASP A 233 -32.16 -8.35 1.40
N ASP A 234 -33.25 -8.82 0.82
CA ASP A 234 -34.00 -9.96 1.35
C ASP A 234 -33.11 -11.22 1.24
N GLU A 235 -32.59 -11.67 2.39
CA GLU A 235 -32.22 -13.07 2.58
C GLU A 235 -33.49 -13.91 2.52
N ASP A 236 -33.95 -14.18 1.29
CA ASP A 236 -34.96 -15.23 1.05
C ASP A 236 -34.33 -16.58 1.37
N ASP A 237 -34.50 -17.07 2.56
CA ASP A 237 -34.30 -18.48 2.92
C ASP A 237 -35.22 -19.33 2.06
N LEU A 238 -34.66 -20.05 1.09
CA LEU A 238 -35.41 -20.96 0.20
C LEU A 238 -35.86 -22.20 1.01
N ASP A 239 -36.93 -22.05 1.76
CA ASP A 239 -37.40 -23.05 2.74
C ASP A 239 -38.12 -24.28 2.15
N THR A 240 -38.56 -24.23 0.89
CA THR A 240 -39.31 -25.37 0.32
C THR A 240 -38.83 -25.78 -1.07
N ASN A 241 -38.82 -27.10 -1.34
CA ASN A 241 -38.52 -27.67 -2.64
C ASN A 241 -39.47 -27.12 -3.74
N GLU A 242 -40.70 -26.74 -3.40
CA GLU A 242 -41.69 -26.18 -4.29
C GLU A 242 -41.32 -24.75 -4.75
N GLU A 243 -40.83 -23.92 -3.88
CA GLU A 243 -40.37 -22.55 -4.21
C GLU A 243 -39.17 -22.56 -5.14
N ILE A 244 -38.21 -23.45 -4.89
CA ILE A 244 -37.05 -23.63 -5.79
C ILE A 244 -37.51 -24.07 -7.18
N LEU A 245 -38.46 -25.02 -7.27
CA LEU A 245 -38.98 -25.48 -8.56
C LEU A 245 -39.81 -24.41 -9.25
N ASN A 246 -40.62 -23.63 -8.53
CA ASN A 246 -41.39 -22.53 -9.06
C ASN A 246 -40.48 -21.45 -9.62
N ARG A 247 -39.44 -21.03 -8.86
CA ARG A 247 -38.44 -20.07 -9.32
C ARG A 247 -37.67 -20.56 -10.56
N LEU A 248 -37.30 -21.86 -10.59
CA LEU A 248 -36.60 -22.47 -11.72
C LEU A 248 -37.44 -22.51 -13.00
N ASN A 249 -38.78 -22.69 -12.88
CA ASN A 249 -39.69 -22.75 -14.02
C ASN A 249 -40.18 -21.38 -14.49
N ALA A 250 -40.29 -20.42 -13.57
CA ALA A 250 -40.71 -19.06 -13.87
C ALA A 250 -39.63 -18.23 -14.60
N ASN A 251 -38.36 -18.62 -14.52
CA ASN A 251 -37.25 -17.84 -15.05
C ASN A 251 -36.51 -18.60 -16.17
N PRO A 252 -35.86 -17.88 -17.13
CA PRO A 252 -35.18 -18.45 -18.28
C PRO A 252 -33.78 -18.98 -17.96
N TYR A 253 -33.63 -19.79 -16.88
CA TYR A 253 -32.36 -20.42 -16.57
C TYR A 253 -31.89 -21.35 -17.71
N PRO A 254 -30.58 -21.45 -17.97
CA PRO A 254 -30.02 -22.40 -18.92
C PRO A 254 -30.41 -23.85 -18.58
N ASP A 255 -30.52 -24.71 -19.59
CA ASP A 255 -30.96 -26.09 -19.41
C ASP A 255 -30.03 -26.91 -18.50
N TYR A 256 -28.73 -26.63 -18.53
CA TYR A 256 -27.76 -27.31 -17.66
C TYR A 256 -28.02 -26.95 -16.18
N VAL A 257 -28.31 -25.69 -15.87
CA VAL A 257 -28.66 -25.22 -14.52
C VAL A 257 -29.94 -25.94 -14.05
N LYS A 258 -30.97 -25.96 -14.90
CA LYS A 258 -32.23 -26.66 -14.58
C LYS A 258 -32.01 -28.14 -14.28
N LYS A 259 -31.19 -28.80 -15.08
CA LYS A 259 -30.84 -30.23 -14.87
C LYS A 259 -30.06 -30.43 -13.57
N ARG A 260 -29.10 -29.53 -13.30
CA ARG A 260 -28.26 -29.61 -12.11
C ARG A 260 -29.05 -29.40 -10.82
N VAL A 261 -29.85 -28.34 -10.76
CA VAL A 261 -30.74 -28.06 -9.62
C VAL A 261 -31.69 -29.21 -9.35
N LYS A 262 -32.36 -29.76 -10.38
CA LYS A 262 -33.24 -30.92 -10.23
C LYS A 262 -32.49 -32.16 -9.72
N LYS A 263 -31.23 -32.34 -10.09
CA LYS A 263 -30.39 -33.48 -9.60
C LYS A 263 -30.04 -33.29 -8.12
N GLU A 264 -29.67 -32.07 -7.71
CA GLU A 264 -29.35 -31.77 -6.31
C GLU A 264 -30.60 -31.84 -5.40
N LEU A 265 -31.77 -31.36 -5.87
CA LEU A 265 -33.04 -31.49 -5.14
C LEU A 265 -33.40 -32.95 -4.82
N ARG A 266 -33.04 -33.91 -5.68
CA ARG A 266 -33.22 -35.35 -5.40
C ARG A 266 -32.30 -35.88 -4.30
N ARG A 267 -31.21 -35.20 -4.01
CA ARG A 267 -30.25 -35.56 -2.94
C ARG A 267 -30.65 -35.02 -1.57
N LEU A 268 -31.64 -34.09 -1.49
CA LEU A 268 -32.14 -33.50 -0.25
C LEU A 268 -32.85 -34.48 0.68
N SER A 269 -33.12 -35.73 0.24
CA SER A 269 -33.69 -36.82 1.06
C SER A 269 -32.66 -37.54 1.94
N GLY A 270 -31.39 -37.08 2.01
CA GLY A 270 -30.30 -37.63 2.81
C GLY A 270 -30.15 -36.98 4.19
N ASN A 271 -28.97 -37.11 4.82
CA ASN A 271 -28.64 -36.57 6.12
C ASN A 271 -28.65 -35.01 6.11
N ASP A 272 -28.96 -34.38 7.26
CA ASP A 272 -29.11 -32.93 7.40
C ASP A 272 -27.89 -32.10 6.91
N ASN A 273 -26.67 -32.58 7.12
CA ASN A 273 -25.44 -31.91 6.64
C ASN A 273 -25.31 -31.92 5.11
N ASP A 274 -25.74 -32.99 4.44
CA ASP A 274 -25.75 -33.06 2.98
C ASP A 274 -26.86 -32.19 2.39
N ARG A 275 -27.94 -32.01 3.15
CA ARG A 275 -29.07 -31.12 2.79
C ARG A 275 -28.65 -29.67 2.78
N SER A 276 -28.01 -29.16 3.83
CA SER A 276 -27.53 -27.77 3.89
C SER A 276 -26.58 -27.44 2.74
N ARG A 277 -25.59 -28.30 2.49
CA ARG A 277 -24.63 -28.11 1.37
C ARG A 277 -25.32 -28.12 -0.01
N ALA A 278 -26.32 -28.94 -0.18
CA ALA A 278 -27.07 -28.97 -1.44
C ALA A 278 -27.93 -27.72 -1.62
N LEU A 279 -28.54 -27.18 -0.55
CA LEU A 279 -29.29 -25.94 -0.58
C LEU A 279 -28.38 -24.75 -0.87
N ASP A 280 -27.24 -24.62 -0.20
CA ASP A 280 -26.26 -23.58 -0.47
C ASP A 280 -25.79 -23.58 -1.94
N TYR A 281 -25.54 -24.76 -2.47
CA TYR A 281 -25.15 -24.89 -3.88
C TYR A 281 -26.27 -24.51 -4.85
N ILE A 282 -27.51 -24.90 -4.56
CA ILE A 282 -28.69 -24.50 -5.35
C ILE A 282 -28.86 -22.97 -5.27
N ASP A 283 -28.69 -22.38 -4.11
CA ASP A 283 -28.77 -20.93 -3.92
C ASP A 283 -27.74 -20.19 -4.78
N TRP A 284 -26.49 -20.66 -4.80
CA TRP A 284 -25.48 -20.11 -5.69
C TRP A 284 -25.91 -20.20 -7.16
N LEU A 285 -26.36 -21.36 -7.62
CA LEU A 285 -26.81 -21.55 -9.00
C LEU A 285 -27.99 -20.65 -9.39
N LEU A 286 -28.90 -20.35 -8.45
CA LEU A 286 -30.09 -19.54 -8.72
C LEU A 286 -29.86 -18.04 -8.59
N LYS A 287 -28.85 -17.59 -7.82
CA LYS A 287 -28.57 -16.16 -7.60
C LYS A 287 -27.55 -15.56 -8.57
N ILE A 288 -26.81 -16.39 -9.32
CA ILE A 288 -25.91 -15.92 -10.38
C ILE A 288 -26.72 -15.41 -11.56
N PRO A 289 -26.35 -14.26 -12.20
CA PRO A 289 -27.08 -13.75 -13.37
C PRO A 289 -26.78 -14.58 -14.62
N TYR A 290 -27.82 -14.95 -15.37
CA TYR A 290 -27.72 -15.67 -16.66
C TYR A 290 -28.36 -14.93 -17.83
N TRP A 291 -29.37 -14.08 -17.58
CA TRP A 291 -30.11 -13.33 -18.59
C TRP A 291 -30.34 -11.86 -18.24
N GLN A 292 -29.97 -11.46 -17.04
CA GLN A 292 -30.15 -10.11 -16.55
C GLN A 292 -29.14 -9.20 -17.25
N VAL A 293 -29.57 -8.43 -18.23
CA VAL A 293 -28.76 -7.50 -19.04
C VAL A 293 -29.11 -6.07 -18.69
N THR A 294 -28.11 -5.24 -18.41
CA THR A 294 -28.31 -3.77 -18.40
C THR A 294 -28.24 -3.22 -19.82
N GLN A 295 -29.14 -2.27 -20.15
CA GLN A 295 -29.09 -1.62 -21.46
C GLN A 295 -27.88 -0.70 -21.57
N ASP A 296 -27.04 -0.94 -22.57
CA ASP A 296 -25.85 -0.13 -22.81
C ASP A 296 -26.23 1.23 -23.39
N ASN A 297 -25.74 2.30 -22.79
CA ASN A 297 -25.73 3.61 -23.41
C ASN A 297 -24.51 3.71 -24.33
N ASN A 298 -24.70 3.46 -25.60
CA ASN A 298 -23.68 3.45 -26.63
C ASN A 298 -23.41 4.82 -27.26
N ASP A 299 -23.87 5.92 -26.66
CA ASP A 299 -23.60 7.28 -27.14
C ASP A 299 -22.16 7.72 -26.76
N ILE A 300 -21.30 7.78 -27.78
CA ILE A 300 -19.87 8.19 -27.62
C ILE A 300 -19.78 9.61 -27.08
N ALA A 301 -20.69 10.51 -27.48
CA ALA A 301 -20.72 11.88 -26.95
C ALA A 301 -21.04 11.91 -25.45
N ASN A 302 -21.96 11.03 -25.01
CA ASN A 302 -22.23 10.87 -23.57
C ASN A 302 -21.03 10.31 -22.81
N VAL A 303 -20.30 9.35 -23.40
CA VAL A 303 -19.08 8.81 -22.77
C VAL A 303 -18.04 9.93 -22.54
N GLN A 304 -17.75 10.72 -23.58
CA GLN A 304 -16.82 11.84 -23.47
C GLN A 304 -17.29 12.85 -22.39
N LYS A 305 -18.57 13.21 -22.41
CA LYS A 305 -19.16 14.14 -21.45
C LYS A 305 -19.02 13.64 -20.01
N VAL A 306 -19.35 12.39 -19.73
CA VAL A 306 -19.25 11.80 -18.38
C VAL A 306 -17.80 11.75 -17.89
N LEU A 307 -16.86 11.39 -18.78
CA LEU A 307 -15.44 11.40 -18.44
C LEU A 307 -14.91 12.81 -18.14
N ASP A 308 -15.41 13.83 -18.85
CA ASP A 308 -15.01 15.22 -18.64
C ASP A 308 -15.66 15.83 -17.38
N GLU A 309 -16.87 15.39 -17.02
CA GLU A 309 -17.54 15.78 -15.79
C GLU A 309 -16.87 15.18 -14.54
N ASP A 310 -16.40 13.93 -14.59
CA ASP A 310 -15.88 13.21 -13.42
C ASP A 310 -14.38 13.41 -13.21
N HIS A 311 -13.65 13.76 -14.27
CA HIS A 311 -12.19 13.82 -14.23
C HIS A 311 -11.66 15.07 -14.89
N TYR A 312 -10.86 15.82 -14.18
CA TYR A 312 -10.09 16.92 -14.75
C TYR A 312 -8.83 16.39 -15.46
N GLY A 313 -8.42 16.97 -16.56
CA GLY A 313 -7.22 16.56 -17.31
C GLY A 313 -7.33 15.18 -17.98
N LEU A 314 -6.26 14.38 -17.94
CA LEU A 314 -6.15 13.01 -18.47
C LEU A 314 -6.58 12.85 -19.95
N LYS A 315 -6.27 13.85 -20.81
CA LYS A 315 -6.76 13.93 -22.21
C LYS A 315 -6.47 12.67 -23.02
N ASP A 316 -5.23 12.16 -22.95
CA ASP A 316 -4.82 11.00 -23.73
C ASP A 316 -5.50 9.71 -23.26
N ALA A 317 -5.64 9.52 -21.96
CA ALA A 317 -6.36 8.38 -21.39
C ALA A 317 -7.84 8.42 -21.79
N LYS A 318 -8.50 9.56 -21.68
CA LYS A 318 -9.89 9.74 -22.10
C LYS A 318 -10.08 9.45 -23.60
N LYS A 319 -9.18 9.97 -24.44
CA LYS A 319 -9.21 9.73 -25.89
C LYS A 319 -9.11 8.23 -26.19
N ARG A 320 -8.16 7.52 -25.60
CA ARG A 320 -8.02 6.05 -25.78
C ARG A 320 -9.23 5.28 -25.29
N ILE A 321 -9.85 5.68 -24.18
CA ILE A 321 -11.09 5.06 -23.68
C ILE A 321 -12.22 5.24 -24.70
N VAL A 322 -12.38 6.43 -25.26
CA VAL A 322 -13.42 6.73 -26.28
C VAL A 322 -13.17 5.93 -27.55
N GLU A 323 -11.92 5.85 -28.03
CA GLU A 323 -11.52 5.02 -29.18
C GLU A 323 -11.84 3.54 -28.94
N TYR A 324 -11.49 3.02 -27.77
CA TYR A 324 -11.78 1.64 -27.38
C TYR A 324 -13.28 1.33 -27.39
N ILE A 325 -14.09 2.20 -26.79
CA ILE A 325 -15.55 2.04 -26.75
C ILE A 325 -16.15 2.14 -28.16
N ALA A 326 -15.61 3.02 -29.02
CA ALA A 326 -16.03 3.13 -30.40
C ALA A 326 -15.77 1.86 -31.22
N VAL A 327 -14.56 1.28 -31.08
CA VAL A 327 -14.21 0.01 -31.72
C VAL A 327 -15.12 -1.12 -31.24
N LYS A 328 -15.34 -1.21 -29.93
CA LYS A 328 -16.24 -2.21 -29.32
C LYS A 328 -17.65 -2.12 -29.87
N LYS A 329 -18.17 -0.90 -30.12
CA LYS A 329 -19.47 -0.66 -30.71
C LYS A 329 -19.54 -1.09 -32.18
N MET A 330 -18.44 -0.94 -32.94
CA MET A 330 -18.42 -1.24 -34.38
C MET A 330 -18.26 -2.72 -34.69
N THR A 331 -17.57 -3.45 -33.82
CA THR A 331 -17.17 -4.83 -34.12
C THR A 331 -18.14 -5.89 -33.62
N ASP A 332 -19.08 -5.53 -32.73
CA ASP A 332 -20.00 -6.47 -32.04
C ASP A 332 -19.26 -7.70 -31.44
N ASN A 333 -17.93 -7.70 -31.52
CA ASN A 333 -17.03 -8.77 -31.14
C ASN A 333 -16.15 -8.35 -29.98
N LEU A 334 -16.11 -9.20 -28.97
CA LEU A 334 -15.36 -9.02 -27.72
C LEU A 334 -13.85 -9.35 -27.83
N HIS A 335 -13.28 -9.45 -29.03
CA HIS A 335 -11.85 -9.67 -29.25
C HIS A 335 -10.97 -8.42 -29.03
N THR A 336 -11.52 -7.36 -28.44
CA THR A 336 -10.74 -6.17 -28.07
C THR A 336 -9.88 -6.46 -26.86
N PRO A 337 -8.61 -6.01 -26.86
CA PRO A 337 -7.73 -6.14 -25.69
C PRO A 337 -8.38 -5.54 -24.43
N ILE A 338 -8.03 -6.06 -23.25
CA ILE A 338 -8.58 -5.57 -22.00
C ILE A 338 -7.86 -4.27 -21.62
N ILE A 339 -8.60 -3.24 -21.24
CA ILE A 339 -7.99 -1.99 -20.75
C ILE A 339 -7.32 -2.24 -19.39
N CYS A 340 -6.06 -1.86 -19.28
CA CYS A 340 -5.34 -1.79 -18.01
C CYS A 340 -4.87 -0.36 -17.74
N PHE A 341 -5.41 0.26 -16.69
CA PHE A 341 -4.92 1.53 -16.19
C PHE A 341 -3.73 1.32 -15.28
N TYR A 342 -2.59 1.92 -15.61
CA TYR A 342 -1.40 1.84 -14.74
C TYR A 342 -0.82 3.22 -14.45
N GLY A 343 -0.12 3.33 -13.34
CA GLY A 343 0.50 4.56 -12.84
C GLY A 343 0.46 4.65 -11.32
N GLU A 344 0.98 5.73 -10.78
CA GLU A 344 1.14 5.93 -9.35
C GLU A 344 -0.19 5.84 -8.55
N PRO A 345 -0.13 5.48 -7.26
CA PRO A 345 -1.32 5.45 -6.40
C PRO A 345 -2.03 6.80 -6.33
N GLY A 346 -3.36 6.79 -6.35
CA GLY A 346 -4.16 8.01 -6.21
C GLY A 346 -4.37 8.82 -7.50
N THR A 347 -3.91 8.34 -8.67
CA THR A 347 -4.10 8.99 -9.98
C THR A 347 -5.48 8.75 -10.61
N GLY A 348 -6.41 8.12 -9.90
CA GLY A 348 -7.79 7.99 -10.36
C GLY A 348 -8.10 6.73 -11.17
N LYS A 349 -7.27 5.70 -11.18
CA LYS A 349 -7.48 4.45 -11.94
C LYS A 349 -8.85 3.82 -11.71
N THR A 350 -9.20 3.56 -10.47
CA THR A 350 -10.49 2.93 -10.10
C THR A 350 -11.67 3.88 -10.30
N SER A 351 -11.50 5.20 -10.10
CA SER A 351 -12.56 6.18 -10.37
C SER A 351 -12.86 6.31 -11.85
N LEU A 352 -11.83 6.22 -12.71
CA LEU A 352 -12.00 6.23 -14.16
C LEU A 352 -12.81 5.01 -14.64
N ALA A 353 -12.55 3.82 -14.10
CA ALA A 353 -13.34 2.64 -14.37
C ALA A 353 -14.81 2.81 -13.93
N LYS A 354 -15.05 3.48 -12.78
CA LYS A 354 -16.41 3.82 -12.32
C LYS A 354 -17.13 4.77 -13.30
N SER A 355 -16.41 5.77 -13.81
CA SER A 355 -16.99 6.71 -14.78
C SER A 355 -17.32 6.04 -16.12
N ILE A 356 -16.51 5.08 -16.57
CA ILE A 356 -16.82 4.25 -17.73
C ILE A 356 -18.11 3.46 -17.50
N ALA A 357 -18.24 2.83 -16.34
CA ALA A 357 -19.46 2.08 -16.00
C ALA A 357 -20.70 3.01 -15.99
N ARG A 358 -20.58 4.20 -15.38
CA ARG A 358 -21.64 5.23 -15.38
C ARG A 358 -21.99 5.68 -16.79
N ALA A 359 -21.00 5.94 -17.63
CA ALA A 359 -21.18 6.40 -19.00
C ALA A 359 -21.90 5.36 -19.88
N LEU A 360 -21.59 4.09 -19.69
CA LEU A 360 -22.21 2.97 -20.40
C LEU A 360 -23.55 2.53 -19.78
N GLY A 361 -23.95 3.03 -18.61
CA GLY A 361 -25.14 2.58 -17.90
C GLY A 361 -25.03 1.18 -17.31
N ARG A 362 -23.80 0.63 -17.19
CA ARG A 362 -23.54 -0.71 -16.66
C ARG A 362 -23.32 -0.68 -15.15
N LYS A 363 -23.72 -1.74 -14.47
CA LYS A 363 -23.33 -1.95 -13.07
C LYS A 363 -21.82 -2.22 -13.00
N MET A 364 -21.20 -1.73 -11.94
CA MET A 364 -19.77 -1.97 -11.70
C MET A 364 -19.57 -2.92 -10.52
N VAL A 365 -18.70 -3.90 -10.68
CA VAL A 365 -18.21 -4.72 -9.59
C VAL A 365 -16.69 -4.65 -9.53
N LYS A 366 -16.15 -4.64 -8.32
CA LYS A 366 -14.70 -4.54 -8.07
C LYS A 366 -14.21 -5.81 -7.38
N CYS A 367 -13.14 -6.38 -7.90
CA CYS A 367 -12.42 -7.49 -7.33
C CYS A 367 -10.96 -7.07 -7.07
N SER A 368 -10.50 -7.15 -5.83
CA SER A 368 -9.09 -6.90 -5.49
C SER A 368 -8.29 -8.19 -5.62
N LEU A 369 -7.22 -8.13 -6.41
CA LEU A 369 -6.28 -9.22 -6.62
C LEU A 369 -4.99 -9.08 -5.80
N GLY A 370 -4.86 -7.98 -5.05
CA GLY A 370 -3.72 -7.76 -4.16
C GLY A 370 -3.61 -8.84 -3.08
N GLY A 371 -2.48 -9.56 -3.07
CA GLY A 371 -2.25 -10.64 -2.11
C GLY A 371 -2.93 -11.97 -2.45
N VAL A 372 -3.46 -12.12 -3.67
CA VAL A 372 -3.94 -13.42 -4.16
C VAL A 372 -2.74 -14.23 -4.62
N ASP A 373 -2.58 -15.41 -4.04
CA ASP A 373 -1.45 -16.34 -4.22
C ASP A 373 -1.88 -17.78 -4.59
N ASP A 374 -3.20 -18.04 -4.62
CA ASP A 374 -3.79 -19.33 -4.90
C ASP A 374 -4.80 -19.23 -6.06
N GLU A 375 -4.66 -20.11 -7.05
CA GLU A 375 -5.59 -20.25 -8.17
C GLU A 375 -7.02 -20.55 -7.71
N ALA A 376 -7.19 -21.30 -6.64
CA ALA A 376 -8.50 -21.66 -6.09
C ALA A 376 -9.30 -20.44 -5.61
N LYS A 377 -8.65 -19.32 -5.25
CA LYS A 377 -9.36 -18.07 -4.95
C LYS A 377 -10.08 -17.50 -6.19
N ILE A 378 -9.54 -17.73 -7.40
CA ILE A 378 -10.14 -17.25 -8.65
C ILE A 378 -11.17 -18.23 -9.18
N ARG A 379 -10.82 -19.53 -9.25
CA ARG A 379 -11.64 -20.60 -9.82
C ARG A 379 -12.57 -21.30 -8.85
N GLY A 380 -12.50 -20.98 -7.54
CA GLY A 380 -13.27 -21.67 -6.50
C GLY A 380 -12.63 -22.96 -6.02
N PHE A 381 -13.11 -23.45 -4.89
CA PHE A 381 -12.69 -24.70 -4.27
C PHE A 381 -13.61 -25.84 -4.69
N LEU A 382 -13.08 -27.04 -4.86
CA LEU A 382 -13.89 -28.23 -5.14
C LEU A 382 -14.92 -28.46 -4.02
N ARG A 383 -16.16 -28.74 -4.36
CA ARG A 383 -17.28 -28.96 -3.42
C ARG A 383 -17.04 -30.05 -2.37
N THR A 384 -16.10 -30.93 -2.60
CA THR A 384 -15.73 -32.00 -1.67
C THR A 384 -15.08 -31.49 -0.38
N TYR A 385 -14.53 -30.27 -0.41
CA TYR A 385 -13.94 -29.66 0.77
C TYR A 385 -15.00 -28.99 1.66
N VAL A 386 -14.81 -29.09 2.98
CA VAL A 386 -15.67 -28.41 3.94
C VAL A 386 -15.42 -26.92 3.86
N GLY A 387 -16.49 -26.12 3.75
CA GLY A 387 -16.37 -24.67 3.59
C GLY A 387 -15.99 -24.21 2.18
N ALA A 388 -16.07 -25.10 1.16
CA ALA A 388 -15.83 -24.71 -0.23
C ALA A 388 -16.80 -23.60 -0.66
N GLN A 389 -16.28 -22.64 -1.42
CA GLN A 389 -17.02 -21.51 -1.98
C GLN A 389 -16.63 -21.30 -3.45
N PRO A 390 -17.53 -20.72 -4.27
CA PRO A 390 -17.17 -20.28 -5.60
C PRO A 390 -16.00 -19.32 -5.61
N GLY A 391 -15.28 -19.24 -6.73
CA GLY A 391 -14.21 -18.29 -6.92
C GLY A 391 -14.71 -16.83 -6.88
N ILE A 392 -13.78 -15.92 -6.64
CA ILE A 392 -14.10 -14.48 -6.50
C ILE A 392 -14.75 -13.89 -7.75
N ILE A 393 -14.52 -14.48 -8.93
CA ILE A 393 -15.17 -14.07 -10.18
C ILE A 393 -16.68 -14.32 -10.09
N VAL A 394 -17.09 -15.55 -9.78
CA VAL A 394 -18.49 -15.94 -9.64
C VAL A 394 -19.17 -15.19 -8.49
N GLN A 395 -18.49 -15.04 -7.36
CA GLN A 395 -18.99 -14.23 -6.23
C GLN A 395 -19.25 -12.79 -6.63
N SER A 396 -18.37 -12.21 -7.43
CA SER A 396 -18.51 -10.84 -7.92
C SER A 396 -19.63 -10.71 -8.95
N MET A 397 -19.83 -11.72 -9.81
CA MET A 397 -20.96 -11.75 -10.73
C MET A 397 -22.31 -11.83 -10.00
N LYS A 398 -22.41 -12.62 -8.92
CA LYS A 398 -23.59 -12.63 -8.03
C LYS A 398 -23.89 -11.22 -7.49
N LYS A 399 -22.86 -10.51 -6.97
CA LYS A 399 -23.00 -9.12 -6.48
C LYS A 399 -23.41 -8.14 -7.57
N ALA A 400 -22.92 -8.30 -8.80
CA ALA A 400 -23.28 -7.45 -9.92
C ALA A 400 -24.77 -7.63 -10.30
N GLY A 401 -25.29 -8.85 -10.21
CA GLY A 401 -26.67 -9.20 -10.56
C GLY A 401 -27.01 -8.97 -12.05
N THR A 402 -26.00 -8.90 -12.92
CA THR A 402 -26.15 -8.70 -14.37
C THR A 402 -25.04 -9.45 -15.11
N VAL A 403 -25.30 -9.92 -16.33
CA VAL A 403 -24.32 -10.67 -17.14
C VAL A 403 -23.30 -9.76 -17.83
N ASN A 404 -23.59 -8.46 -17.96
CA ASN A 404 -22.75 -7.49 -18.67
C ASN A 404 -22.19 -6.35 -17.78
N PRO A 405 -21.69 -6.61 -16.56
CA PRO A 405 -21.14 -5.57 -15.73
C PRO A 405 -19.81 -5.04 -16.27
N VAL A 406 -19.37 -3.88 -15.75
CA VAL A 406 -17.97 -3.49 -15.79
C VAL A 406 -17.28 -4.14 -14.59
N PHE A 407 -16.36 -5.06 -14.85
CA PHE A 407 -15.66 -5.84 -13.86
C PHE A 407 -14.23 -5.29 -13.67
N VAL A 408 -13.98 -4.69 -12.52
CA VAL A 408 -12.69 -4.06 -12.21
C VAL A 408 -11.80 -5.05 -11.46
N LEU A 409 -10.70 -5.44 -12.08
CA LEU A 409 -9.63 -6.25 -11.49
C LEU A 409 -8.58 -5.29 -10.93
N ASP A 410 -8.63 -5.05 -9.62
CA ASP A 410 -7.77 -4.06 -8.97
C ASP A 410 -6.47 -4.68 -8.46
N GLU A 411 -5.35 -3.97 -8.65
CA GLU A 411 -4.02 -4.37 -8.18
C GLU A 411 -3.51 -5.69 -8.78
N VAL A 412 -3.62 -5.85 -10.12
CA VAL A 412 -3.14 -7.06 -10.84
C VAL A 412 -1.61 -7.24 -10.76
N ASP A 413 -0.86 -6.17 -10.46
CA ASP A 413 0.58 -6.16 -10.24
C ASP A 413 1.00 -6.75 -8.88
N LYS A 414 0.06 -6.94 -7.94
CA LYS A 414 0.34 -7.45 -6.59
C LYS A 414 -0.01 -8.93 -6.40
N MET A 415 -0.32 -9.63 -7.47
CA MET A 415 -0.47 -11.09 -7.43
C MET A 415 0.88 -11.76 -7.30
N THR A 416 0.92 -12.84 -6.57
CA THR A 416 2.14 -13.65 -6.40
C THR A 416 1.83 -15.11 -6.72
N SER A 417 2.75 -15.80 -7.40
CA SER A 417 2.66 -17.25 -7.58
C SER A 417 3.16 -17.96 -6.32
N SER A 418 2.49 -19.04 -5.94
CA SER A 418 2.87 -19.88 -4.80
C SER A 418 3.00 -21.34 -5.20
N THR A 419 3.36 -22.20 -4.25
CA THR A 419 3.35 -23.65 -4.43
C THR A 419 1.93 -24.23 -4.62
N HIS A 420 0.89 -23.44 -4.34
CA HIS A 420 -0.53 -23.83 -4.44
C HIS A 420 -1.18 -23.45 -5.78
N GLY A 421 -0.43 -22.87 -6.71
CA GLY A 421 -0.91 -22.52 -8.03
C GLY A 421 -0.41 -21.17 -8.53
N ASP A 422 -0.79 -20.86 -9.77
CA ASP A 422 -0.51 -19.58 -10.41
C ASP A 422 -1.83 -18.85 -10.72
N PRO A 423 -2.22 -17.86 -9.91
CA PRO A 423 -3.45 -17.10 -10.13
C PRO A 423 -3.44 -16.33 -11.47
N ALA A 424 -2.25 -16.01 -12.02
CA ALA A 424 -2.17 -15.37 -13.32
C ALA A 424 -2.65 -16.29 -14.45
N SER A 425 -2.38 -17.60 -14.36
CA SER A 425 -2.88 -18.60 -15.31
C SER A 425 -4.41 -18.71 -15.28
N ALA A 426 -5.03 -18.69 -14.08
CA ALA A 426 -6.48 -18.68 -13.95
C ALA A 426 -7.12 -17.41 -14.56
N LEU A 427 -6.47 -16.26 -14.38
CA LEU A 427 -6.94 -15.01 -14.98
C LEU A 427 -6.82 -15.01 -16.50
N LEU A 428 -5.82 -15.66 -17.08
CA LEU A 428 -5.71 -15.77 -18.53
C LEU A 428 -6.97 -16.40 -19.15
N GLU A 429 -7.53 -17.43 -18.52
CA GLU A 429 -8.78 -18.05 -18.98
C GLU A 429 -9.97 -17.10 -18.84
N VAL A 430 -10.07 -16.37 -17.73
CA VAL A 430 -11.15 -15.36 -17.51
C VAL A 430 -11.08 -14.24 -18.53
N LEU A 431 -9.87 -13.82 -18.91
CA LEU A 431 -9.63 -12.67 -19.78
C LEU A 431 -9.55 -13.00 -21.26
N ASP A 432 -9.40 -14.27 -21.62
CA ASP A 432 -9.35 -14.70 -23.02
C ASP A 432 -10.77 -14.79 -23.62
N PRO A 433 -11.10 -13.99 -24.64
CA PRO A 433 -12.42 -14.02 -25.24
C PRO A 433 -12.83 -15.35 -25.88
N GLU A 434 -11.86 -16.22 -26.22
CA GLU A 434 -12.14 -17.55 -26.75
C GLU A 434 -12.49 -18.55 -25.65
N GLN A 435 -11.93 -18.38 -24.45
CA GLN A 435 -12.09 -19.29 -23.33
C GLN A 435 -13.14 -18.82 -22.31
N ASN A 436 -13.34 -17.51 -22.13
CA ASN A 436 -14.21 -16.96 -21.10
C ASN A 436 -15.72 -17.28 -21.28
N LYS A 437 -16.12 -17.72 -22.47
CA LYS A 437 -17.48 -18.24 -22.71
C LYS A 437 -17.78 -19.53 -21.98
N GLU A 438 -16.72 -20.28 -21.66
CA GLU A 438 -16.79 -21.57 -21.02
C GLU A 438 -15.97 -21.58 -19.72
N PHE A 439 -15.95 -20.43 -19.01
CA PHE A 439 -15.22 -20.32 -17.74
C PHE A 439 -15.73 -21.37 -16.74
N ASN A 440 -14.83 -22.21 -16.25
CA ASN A 440 -15.16 -23.30 -15.34
C ASN A 440 -14.75 -22.93 -13.89
N ASP A 441 -15.75 -22.72 -13.04
CA ASP A 441 -15.54 -22.58 -11.59
C ASP A 441 -15.64 -23.97 -10.94
N HIS A 442 -14.65 -24.33 -10.13
CA HIS A 442 -14.54 -25.66 -9.52
C HIS A 442 -15.67 -25.96 -8.52
N TYR A 443 -16.24 -24.92 -7.88
CA TYR A 443 -17.39 -25.06 -7.00
C TYR A 443 -18.68 -25.28 -7.76
N LEU A 444 -18.91 -24.51 -8.84
CA LEU A 444 -20.11 -24.65 -9.66
C LEU A 444 -20.12 -25.95 -10.45
N GLU A 445 -18.94 -26.47 -10.85
CA GLU A 445 -18.78 -27.67 -11.70
C GLU A 445 -19.53 -27.55 -13.05
N GLU A 446 -19.90 -26.33 -13.47
CA GLU A 446 -20.61 -25.99 -14.69
C GLU A 446 -19.96 -24.78 -15.35
N ASN A 447 -20.01 -24.72 -16.67
CA ASN A 447 -19.46 -23.60 -17.43
C ASN A 447 -20.33 -22.35 -17.25
N TYR A 448 -19.67 -21.19 -17.02
CA TYR A 448 -20.32 -19.90 -16.86
C TYR A 448 -19.82 -18.92 -17.93
N ASP A 449 -20.75 -18.29 -18.66
CA ASP A 449 -20.41 -17.39 -19.75
C ASP A 449 -20.06 -15.98 -19.24
N LEU A 450 -18.80 -15.59 -19.38
CA LEU A 450 -18.27 -14.26 -19.04
C LEU A 450 -18.09 -13.36 -20.28
N SER A 451 -18.52 -13.79 -21.46
CA SER A 451 -18.24 -13.10 -22.72
C SER A 451 -18.85 -11.69 -22.84
N GLN A 452 -19.90 -11.40 -22.07
CA GLN A 452 -20.53 -10.06 -22.06
C GLN A 452 -19.93 -9.10 -21.01
N VAL A 453 -19.05 -9.60 -20.15
CA VAL A 453 -18.38 -8.80 -19.11
C VAL A 453 -17.36 -7.87 -19.74
N MET A 454 -17.35 -6.61 -19.30
CA MET A 454 -16.30 -5.68 -19.66
C MET A 454 -15.25 -5.66 -18.56
N PHE A 455 -14.12 -6.32 -18.77
CA PHE A 455 -13.01 -6.32 -17.83
C PHE A 455 -12.17 -5.05 -17.95
N ILE A 456 -11.82 -4.46 -16.81
CA ILE A 456 -10.86 -3.35 -16.69
C ILE A 456 -9.88 -3.73 -15.59
N ALA A 457 -8.60 -3.73 -15.89
CA ALA A 457 -7.54 -3.98 -14.92
C ALA A 457 -6.96 -2.67 -14.38
N THR A 458 -6.43 -2.69 -13.17
CA THR A 458 -5.63 -1.60 -12.61
C THR A 458 -4.31 -2.12 -12.04
N ALA A 459 -3.23 -1.37 -12.21
CA ALA A 459 -1.91 -1.69 -11.70
C ALA A 459 -1.18 -0.42 -11.26
N ASN A 460 -0.22 -0.54 -10.35
CA ASN A 460 0.68 0.56 -10.04
C ASN A 460 1.97 0.44 -10.87
N TYR A 461 2.53 -0.74 -10.98
CA TYR A 461 3.82 -0.99 -11.64
C TYR A 461 3.66 -1.98 -12.78
N ILE A 462 3.94 -1.52 -14.01
CA ILE A 462 3.79 -2.33 -15.23
C ILE A 462 4.73 -3.54 -15.25
N GLU A 463 5.93 -3.40 -14.66
CA GLU A 463 6.96 -4.43 -14.63
C GLU A 463 6.59 -5.62 -13.75
N GLN A 464 5.67 -5.40 -12.79
CA GLN A 464 5.20 -6.44 -11.87
C GLN A 464 4.01 -7.23 -12.42
N ILE A 465 3.40 -6.77 -13.53
CA ILE A 465 2.34 -7.52 -14.20
C ILE A 465 2.97 -8.72 -14.92
N PRO A 466 2.47 -9.94 -14.70
CA PRO A 466 2.94 -11.11 -15.44
C PRO A 466 2.92 -10.90 -16.96
N PRO A 467 4.01 -11.20 -17.70
CA PRO A 467 4.10 -10.88 -19.13
C PRO A 467 2.93 -11.42 -19.95
N ALA A 468 2.48 -12.64 -19.69
CA ALA A 468 1.38 -13.27 -20.40
C ALA A 468 0.04 -12.51 -20.25
N LEU A 469 -0.20 -11.89 -19.10
CA LEU A 469 -1.36 -11.02 -18.89
C LEU A 469 -1.18 -9.68 -19.59
N ARG A 470 0.02 -9.10 -19.50
CA ARG A 470 0.33 -7.80 -20.11
C ARG A 470 0.15 -7.82 -21.62
N ASP A 471 0.54 -8.91 -22.30
CA ASP A 471 0.42 -9.06 -23.75
C ASP A 471 -1.06 -9.08 -24.24
N ARG A 472 -2.01 -9.32 -23.34
CA ARG A 472 -3.46 -9.31 -23.63
C ARG A 472 -4.16 -8.01 -23.21
N MET A 473 -3.42 -7.06 -22.66
CA MET A 473 -3.96 -5.81 -22.12
C MET A 473 -3.53 -4.61 -22.97
N GLU A 474 -4.44 -3.70 -23.20
CA GLU A 474 -4.13 -2.37 -23.68
C GLU A 474 -3.75 -1.49 -22.49
N MET A 475 -2.46 -1.16 -22.44
CA MET A 475 -1.87 -0.42 -21.33
C MET A 475 -2.10 1.08 -21.51
N ILE A 476 -2.86 1.70 -20.59
CA ILE A 476 -3.13 3.14 -20.56
C ILE A 476 -2.46 3.75 -19.33
N TYR A 477 -1.44 4.56 -19.58
CA TYR A 477 -0.72 5.27 -18.52
C TYR A 477 -1.54 6.43 -17.97
N LEU A 478 -1.61 6.53 -16.64
CA LEU A 478 -2.16 7.68 -15.93
C LEU A 478 -1.01 8.41 -15.25
N PRO A 479 -0.60 9.55 -15.80
CA PRO A 479 0.51 10.31 -15.26
C PRO A 479 0.17 10.93 -13.91
N PRO A 480 1.19 11.31 -13.11
CA PRO A 480 1.02 12.15 -11.93
C PRO A 480 0.29 13.45 -12.29
N TYR A 481 -0.56 13.92 -11.38
CA TYR A 481 -1.22 15.20 -11.54
C TYR A 481 -0.25 16.36 -11.31
N THR A 482 -0.37 17.40 -12.13
CA THR A 482 0.28 18.68 -11.86
C THR A 482 -0.38 19.39 -10.66
N GLU A 483 0.28 20.38 -10.10
CA GLU A 483 -0.26 21.15 -8.98
C GLU A 483 -1.60 21.81 -9.35
N ASP A 484 -1.69 22.42 -10.54
CA ASP A 484 -2.91 23.03 -11.04
C ASP A 484 -4.05 22.01 -11.23
N GLU A 485 -3.75 20.82 -11.78
CA GLU A 485 -4.72 19.74 -11.87
C GLU A 485 -5.20 19.29 -10.48
N LYS A 486 -4.29 19.18 -9.49
CA LYS A 486 -4.66 18.83 -8.10
C LYS A 486 -5.56 19.89 -7.47
N ILE A 487 -5.30 21.17 -7.74
CA ILE A 487 -6.12 22.28 -7.24
C ILE A 487 -7.54 22.20 -7.80
N HIS A 488 -7.67 22.01 -9.13
CA HIS A 488 -8.97 21.84 -9.76
C HIS A 488 -9.71 20.63 -9.22
N ILE A 489 -9.06 19.47 -9.13
CA ILE A 489 -9.64 18.24 -8.57
C ILE A 489 -10.08 18.46 -7.12
N ALA A 490 -9.28 19.16 -6.32
CA ALA A 490 -9.61 19.43 -4.93
C ALA A 490 -10.87 20.30 -4.79
N LEU A 491 -10.97 21.39 -5.54
CA LEU A 491 -12.04 22.36 -5.43
C LEU A 491 -13.35 21.88 -6.11
N GLU A 492 -13.24 21.23 -7.27
CA GLU A 492 -14.40 20.88 -8.09
C GLU A 492 -14.96 19.48 -7.74
N HIS A 493 -14.11 18.56 -7.22
CA HIS A 493 -14.53 17.16 -6.97
C HIS A 493 -14.38 16.72 -5.51
N LEU A 494 -13.18 16.92 -4.88
CA LEU A 494 -12.93 16.38 -3.54
C LEU A 494 -13.68 17.14 -2.47
N LEU A 495 -13.60 18.46 -2.47
CA LEU A 495 -14.25 19.32 -1.47
C LEU A 495 -15.78 19.13 -1.46
N PRO A 496 -16.51 19.18 -2.60
CA PRO A 496 -17.94 18.92 -2.62
C PRO A 496 -18.32 17.51 -2.14
N LYS A 497 -17.55 16.50 -2.55
CA LYS A 497 -17.72 15.11 -2.11
C LYS A 497 -17.58 14.99 -0.59
N GLU A 498 -16.52 15.58 -0.03
CA GLU A 498 -16.26 15.49 1.41
C GLU A 498 -17.25 16.33 2.24
N ILE A 499 -17.71 17.48 1.73
CA ILE A 499 -18.79 18.28 2.35
C ILE A 499 -20.06 17.43 2.47
N LYS A 500 -20.44 16.72 1.39
CA LYS A 500 -21.59 15.83 1.37
C LYS A 500 -21.40 14.64 2.33
N THR A 501 -20.23 13.99 2.29
CA THR A 501 -19.92 12.83 3.13
C THR A 501 -19.99 13.17 4.64
N HIS A 502 -19.62 14.40 5.01
CA HIS A 502 -19.63 14.86 6.39
C HIS A 502 -20.96 15.57 6.79
N GLY A 503 -21.95 15.63 5.89
CA GLY A 503 -23.26 16.27 6.17
C GLY A 503 -23.18 17.79 6.39
N LEU A 504 -22.22 18.44 5.75
CA LEU A 504 -21.92 19.88 5.95
C LEU A 504 -22.54 20.79 4.88
N GLU A 505 -23.39 20.27 3.99
CA GLU A 505 -23.98 20.99 2.85
C GLU A 505 -24.69 22.30 3.23
N LYS A 506 -25.26 22.34 4.42
CA LYS A 506 -26.01 23.51 4.93
C LYS A 506 -25.14 24.68 5.39
N TYR A 507 -23.83 24.53 5.47
CA TYR A 507 -22.94 25.54 6.05
C TYR A 507 -22.20 26.40 5.03
N ASN A 508 -22.42 26.22 3.72
CA ASN A 508 -21.75 26.97 2.62
C ASN A 508 -20.21 27.04 2.79
N ILE A 509 -19.59 25.91 3.07
CA ILE A 509 -18.13 25.84 3.26
C ILE A 509 -17.44 26.04 1.93
N SER A 510 -16.42 26.91 1.91
CA SER A 510 -15.56 27.14 0.78
C SER A 510 -14.07 27.01 1.18
N MET A 511 -13.23 26.69 0.22
CA MET A 511 -11.77 26.59 0.39
C MET A 511 -11.12 27.42 -0.70
N SER A 512 -10.16 28.26 -0.32
CA SER A 512 -9.45 29.10 -1.28
C SER A 512 -8.40 28.30 -2.07
N ARG A 513 -7.98 28.81 -3.23
CA ARG A 513 -6.89 28.21 -4.03
C ARG A 513 -5.61 28.13 -3.22
N GLU A 514 -5.28 29.19 -2.47
CA GLU A 514 -4.10 29.28 -1.60
C GLU A 514 -4.12 28.25 -0.48
N ALA A 515 -5.30 27.92 0.07
CA ALA A 515 -5.46 26.87 1.06
C ALA A 515 -5.10 25.49 0.47
N VAL A 516 -5.53 25.21 -0.76
CA VAL A 516 -5.21 23.94 -1.44
C VAL A 516 -3.72 23.87 -1.77
N ILE A 517 -3.11 24.96 -2.24
CA ILE A 517 -1.66 25.04 -2.48
C ILE A 517 -0.90 24.76 -1.19
N GLU A 518 -1.29 25.39 -0.08
CA GLU A 518 -0.70 25.15 1.23
C GLU A 518 -0.74 23.66 1.63
N ILE A 519 -1.87 22.98 1.38
CA ILE A 519 -1.99 21.54 1.64
C ILE A 519 -1.04 20.74 0.76
N ILE A 520 -0.99 21.05 -0.53
CA ILE A 520 -0.18 20.33 -1.51
C ILE A 520 1.31 20.45 -1.20
N GLU A 521 1.78 21.67 -0.90
CA GLU A 521 3.20 21.95 -0.71
C GLU A 521 3.73 21.51 0.64
N HIS A 522 2.92 21.59 1.72
CA HIS A 522 3.41 21.44 3.08
C HIS A 522 2.87 20.22 3.83
N TYR A 523 1.79 19.58 3.34
CA TYR A 523 1.15 18.48 4.06
C TYR A 523 0.95 17.21 3.22
N THR A 524 1.09 17.28 1.87
CA THR A 524 0.89 16.11 1.01
C THR A 524 2.03 15.93 0.02
N MET A 525 2.63 14.74 0.02
CA MET A 525 3.74 14.39 -0.87
C MET A 525 3.35 13.14 -1.69
N GLU A 526 2.59 13.37 -2.79
CA GLU A 526 2.04 12.28 -3.60
C GLU A 526 1.86 12.67 -5.08
N ALA A 527 1.91 11.68 -5.98
CA ALA A 527 1.61 11.84 -7.40
C ALA A 527 0.12 12.07 -7.68
N GLY A 528 -0.72 11.43 -6.91
CA GLY A 528 -2.18 11.51 -7.00
C GLY A 528 -2.80 12.55 -6.07
N VAL A 529 -4.04 12.26 -5.64
CA VAL A 529 -4.85 13.12 -4.76
C VAL A 529 -5.42 12.37 -3.54
N ARG A 530 -4.88 11.20 -3.20
CA ARG A 530 -5.42 10.38 -2.09
C ARG A 530 -5.12 10.96 -0.72
N SER A 531 -3.92 11.48 -0.51
CA SER A 531 -3.54 12.16 0.74
C SER A 531 -4.19 13.52 0.83
N LEU A 532 -4.34 14.23 -0.31
CA LEU A 532 -5.07 15.49 -0.42
C LEU A 532 -6.53 15.33 0.00
N ASP A 533 -7.23 14.29 -0.50
CA ASP A 533 -8.59 13.92 -0.10
C ASP A 533 -8.69 13.70 1.42
N LYS A 534 -7.80 12.88 1.99
CA LYS A 534 -7.74 12.61 3.43
C LYS A 534 -7.46 13.86 4.27
N THR A 535 -6.62 14.76 3.76
CA THR A 535 -6.24 15.99 4.47
C THR A 535 -7.40 16.98 4.46
N ILE A 536 -8.11 17.16 3.33
CA ILE A 536 -9.34 17.93 3.23
C ILE A 536 -10.39 17.36 4.19
N ALA A 537 -10.62 16.05 4.20
CA ALA A 537 -11.53 15.39 5.13
C ALA A 537 -11.14 15.63 6.60
N SER A 538 -9.83 15.67 6.92
CA SER A 538 -9.35 15.98 8.28
C SER A 538 -9.67 17.41 8.70
N ILE A 539 -9.51 18.38 7.80
CA ILE A 539 -9.88 19.79 8.05
C ILE A 539 -11.39 19.90 8.30
N LEU A 540 -12.21 19.27 7.43
CA LEU A 540 -13.67 19.30 7.56
C LEU A 540 -14.17 18.64 8.85
N ARG A 541 -13.54 17.54 9.30
CA ARG A 541 -13.86 16.93 10.61
C ARG A 541 -13.59 17.89 11.77
N LYS A 542 -12.46 18.60 11.76
CA LYS A 542 -12.15 19.59 12.81
C LYS A 542 -13.09 20.77 12.76
N LEU A 543 -13.43 21.25 11.55
CA LEU A 543 -14.42 22.30 11.35
C LEU A 543 -15.80 21.85 11.84
N SER A 544 -16.20 20.58 11.66
CA SER A 544 -17.46 20.04 12.18
C SER A 544 -17.56 20.14 13.71
N VAL A 545 -16.45 19.89 14.41
CA VAL A 545 -16.41 20.07 15.88
C VAL A 545 -16.61 21.53 16.26
N GLU A 546 -15.97 22.45 15.54
CA GLU A 546 -16.15 23.90 15.79
C GLU A 546 -17.58 24.37 15.49
N LEU A 547 -18.19 23.88 14.41
CA LEU A 547 -19.58 24.20 14.05
C LEU A 547 -20.58 23.75 15.11
N LEU A 548 -20.27 22.69 15.84
CA LEU A 548 -21.11 22.19 16.94
C LEU A 548 -20.84 22.91 18.27
N THR A 549 -19.63 23.44 18.46
CA THR A 549 -19.22 24.06 19.73
C THR A 549 -19.25 25.60 19.72
N ASN A 550 -18.96 26.20 18.57
CA ASN A 550 -18.90 27.67 18.41
C ASN A 550 -20.12 28.21 17.68
N LYS A 551 -20.65 29.36 18.16
CA LYS A 551 -21.82 30.01 17.54
C LYS A 551 -21.55 30.66 16.16
N ASN A 552 -20.28 30.96 15.81
CA ASN A 552 -19.90 31.55 14.51
C ASN A 552 -18.48 31.11 14.10
N PRO A 553 -18.26 29.87 13.66
CA PRO A 553 -16.97 29.49 13.09
C PRO A 553 -16.78 30.07 11.69
N LYS A 554 -15.54 30.28 11.30
CA LYS A 554 -15.18 30.71 9.93
C LYS A 554 -15.36 29.52 9.00
N VAL A 555 -16.25 29.65 8.03
CA VAL A 555 -16.56 28.59 7.03
C VAL A 555 -15.75 28.73 5.74
N GLU A 556 -15.04 29.84 5.58
CA GLU A 556 -14.08 30.05 4.49
C GLU A 556 -12.69 29.63 4.96
N ILE A 557 -12.14 28.59 4.32
CA ILE A 557 -10.84 28.00 4.66
C ILE A 557 -9.80 28.63 3.75
N ASP A 558 -8.95 29.49 4.30
CA ASP A 558 -7.77 30.04 3.65
C ASP A 558 -6.48 29.33 4.10
N ALA A 559 -5.32 29.80 3.65
CA ALA A 559 -4.03 29.22 4.00
C ALA A 559 -3.73 29.31 5.52
N GLU A 560 -4.17 30.38 6.20
CA GLU A 560 -3.97 30.55 7.63
C GLU A 560 -4.84 29.56 8.43
N GLU A 561 -6.11 29.43 8.07
CA GLU A 561 -7.01 28.44 8.64
C GLU A 561 -6.52 27.01 8.40
N THR A 562 -5.96 26.74 7.21
CA THR A 562 -5.35 25.45 6.89
C THR A 562 -4.22 25.11 7.87
N ARG A 563 -3.29 26.04 8.10
CA ARG A 563 -2.20 25.86 9.09
C ARG A 563 -2.75 25.69 10.51
N ARG A 564 -3.78 26.43 10.86
CA ARG A 564 -4.45 26.31 12.16
C ARG A 564 -5.02 24.90 12.38
N TYR A 565 -5.67 24.33 11.36
CA TYR A 565 -6.25 23.00 11.45
C TYR A 565 -5.21 21.89 11.37
N LEU A 566 -4.21 22.01 10.51
CA LEU A 566 -3.24 20.94 10.27
C LEU A 566 -2.04 20.99 11.22
N GLY A 567 -1.71 22.17 11.73
CA GLY A 567 -0.59 22.36 12.65
C GLY A 567 0.75 22.49 11.91
N LYS A 568 1.80 21.89 12.49
CA LYS A 568 3.17 22.01 11.96
C LYS A 568 3.28 21.41 10.56
N GLU A 569 3.96 22.12 9.66
CA GLU A 569 4.29 21.63 8.32
C GLU A 569 5.04 20.30 8.39
N LEU A 570 4.58 19.33 7.60
CA LEU A 570 5.15 17.99 7.55
C LEU A 570 6.28 17.89 6.53
N ILE A 571 6.23 18.72 5.50
CA ILE A 571 7.14 18.71 4.37
C ILE A 571 7.91 20.02 4.34
N LEU A 572 9.22 19.92 4.48
CA LEU A 572 10.14 21.00 4.21
C LEU A 572 10.63 20.81 2.78
N SER A 573 10.00 21.51 1.82
CA SER A 573 10.44 21.47 0.42
C SER A 573 11.90 21.88 0.29
N ASN A 574 12.64 21.22 -0.60
CA ASN A 574 13.99 21.65 -0.95
C ASN A 574 13.94 23.08 -1.46
N LYS A 575 14.57 23.98 -0.72
CA LYS A 575 14.57 25.42 -1.09
C LYS A 575 15.70 25.66 -2.09
N LYS A 576 15.37 26.39 -3.15
CA LYS A 576 16.34 26.94 -4.08
C LYS A 576 17.47 27.67 -3.32
N GLN A 577 18.71 27.52 -3.77
CA GLN A 577 19.83 28.29 -3.26
C GLN A 577 19.59 29.80 -3.45
N LYS A 578 19.84 30.54 -2.38
CA LYS A 578 19.64 32.04 -2.42
C LYS A 578 20.74 32.75 -3.14
N GLU A 579 21.94 32.21 -3.18
CA GLU A 579 23.15 32.81 -3.69
C GLU A 579 23.92 31.85 -4.58
N ASN A 580 24.67 32.41 -5.55
CA ASN A 580 25.58 31.66 -6.39
C ASN A 580 26.76 31.20 -5.58
N LYS A 581 27.04 29.88 -5.59
CA LYS A 581 28.12 29.24 -4.81
C LYS A 581 29.00 28.38 -5.70
N VAL A 582 30.26 28.22 -5.29
CA VAL A 582 31.21 27.27 -5.93
C VAL A 582 30.90 25.86 -5.44
N GLY A 583 30.87 24.92 -6.37
CA GLY A 583 30.65 23.48 -6.05
C GLY A 583 29.23 23.11 -5.62
N VAL A 584 28.27 24.05 -5.65
CA VAL A 584 26.87 23.77 -5.33
C VAL A 584 26.02 23.90 -6.58
N VAL A 585 25.46 22.77 -7.03
CA VAL A 585 24.68 22.69 -8.28
C VAL A 585 23.30 22.11 -7.99
N THR A 586 22.30 22.53 -8.77
CA THR A 586 20.94 22.04 -8.65
C THR A 586 20.63 21.06 -9.78
N GLY A 587 20.54 19.78 -9.45
CA GLY A 587 19.99 18.76 -10.33
C GLY A 587 18.45 18.72 -10.27
N LEU A 588 17.84 17.83 -11.06
CA LEU A 588 16.42 17.53 -11.06
C LEU A 588 16.19 16.04 -10.84
N ALA A 589 15.27 15.71 -9.98
CA ALA A 589 14.89 14.33 -9.66
C ALA A 589 13.38 14.13 -9.85
N VAL A 590 12.99 12.87 -10.12
CA VAL A 590 11.61 12.40 -9.92
C VAL A 590 11.58 11.71 -8.59
N VAL A 591 10.75 12.18 -7.68
CA VAL A 591 10.51 11.55 -6.38
C VAL A 591 9.28 10.67 -6.54
N GLY A 592 9.44 9.34 -6.42
CA GLY A 592 8.36 8.39 -6.59
C GLY A 592 7.16 8.77 -5.73
N GLY A 593 5.98 8.85 -6.36
CA GLY A 593 4.75 9.24 -5.70
C GLY A 593 4.49 10.74 -5.53
N VAL A 594 5.44 11.63 -5.91
CA VAL A 594 5.34 13.09 -5.64
C VAL A 594 5.41 13.94 -6.89
N GLY A 595 6.08 13.45 -7.92
CA GLY A 595 6.42 14.22 -9.10
C GLY A 595 7.87 14.71 -9.08
N GLY A 596 8.17 15.81 -9.77
CA GLY A 596 9.52 16.34 -9.83
C GLY A 596 9.89 17.19 -8.63
N ASP A 597 11.17 17.19 -8.27
CA ASP A 597 11.75 18.12 -7.27
C ASP A 597 13.17 18.51 -7.68
N ILE A 598 13.69 19.58 -7.07
CA ILE A 598 15.08 19.97 -7.20
C ILE A 598 15.96 19.06 -6.35
N LEU A 599 17.14 18.77 -6.85
CA LEU A 599 18.13 17.91 -6.21
C LEU A 599 19.41 18.72 -5.96
N PRO A 600 19.60 19.29 -4.76
CA PRO A 600 20.83 19.96 -4.43
C PRO A 600 21.99 18.96 -4.38
N ILE A 601 23.13 19.33 -4.97
CA ILE A 601 24.35 18.53 -5.02
C ILE A 601 25.49 19.44 -4.57
N GLU A 602 26.21 19.03 -3.57
CA GLU A 602 27.36 19.75 -3.02
C GLU A 602 28.65 19.00 -3.35
N ILE A 603 29.61 19.73 -3.88
CA ILE A 603 30.91 19.18 -4.30
C ILE A 603 32.02 19.96 -3.62
N SER A 604 32.84 19.24 -2.85
CA SER A 604 34.01 19.77 -2.17
C SER A 604 35.29 19.08 -2.66
N THR A 605 36.40 19.79 -2.50
CA THR A 605 37.74 19.27 -2.75
C THR A 605 38.47 19.11 -1.43
N GLU A 606 39.07 17.95 -1.22
CA GLU A 606 39.87 17.64 -0.04
C GLU A 606 41.36 17.65 -0.40
N VAL A 607 42.17 18.30 0.44
CA VAL A 607 43.62 18.47 0.23
C VAL A 607 44.36 18.15 1.54
N PRO A 608 45.43 17.33 1.50
CA PRO A 608 45.94 16.55 0.36
C PRO A 608 45.06 15.35 0.03
N GLY A 609 45.03 14.97 -1.25
CA GLY A 609 44.29 13.82 -1.73
C GLY A 609 45.11 12.83 -2.54
N ARG A 610 44.46 11.80 -3.08
CA ARG A 610 45.08 10.76 -3.90
C ARG A 610 44.28 10.49 -5.20
N GLY A 611 43.48 11.45 -5.63
CA GLY A 611 42.62 11.32 -6.84
C GLY A 611 41.34 10.49 -6.63
N ASN A 612 40.97 10.27 -5.39
CA ASN A 612 39.74 9.49 -5.09
C ASN A 612 38.48 10.35 -5.24
N VAL A 613 37.39 9.69 -5.63
CA VAL A 613 36.04 10.28 -5.66
C VAL A 613 35.18 9.56 -4.63
N ASN A 614 34.61 10.34 -3.70
CA ASN A 614 33.66 9.86 -2.72
C ASN A 614 32.26 10.39 -3.08
N VAL A 615 31.26 9.52 -3.19
CA VAL A 615 29.88 9.92 -3.46
C VAL A 615 29.01 9.46 -2.31
N THR A 616 28.32 10.39 -1.63
CA THR A 616 27.54 10.14 -0.41
C THR A 616 26.14 10.76 -0.50
N GLY A 617 25.18 10.27 0.32
CA GLY A 617 23.80 10.82 0.37
C GLY A 617 22.73 9.77 0.14
N ASN A 618 22.85 8.57 0.72
CA ASN A 618 21.87 7.46 0.58
C ASN A 618 21.61 7.07 -0.89
N LEU A 619 22.69 6.76 -1.61
CA LEU A 619 22.69 6.52 -3.04
C LEU A 619 22.77 5.03 -3.37
N LYS A 620 22.01 4.59 -4.35
CA LYS A 620 22.15 3.29 -4.98
C LYS A 620 23.27 3.29 -6.03
N ASP A 621 23.55 2.14 -6.59
CA ASP A 621 24.77 1.91 -7.38
C ASP A 621 24.80 2.70 -8.68
N MET A 622 23.68 2.86 -9.40
CA MET A 622 23.61 3.65 -10.62
C MET A 622 24.02 5.12 -10.41
N MET A 623 23.61 5.73 -9.31
CA MET A 623 23.96 7.12 -8.99
C MET A 623 25.45 7.26 -8.66
N LYS A 624 26.04 6.28 -7.96
CA LYS A 624 27.49 6.26 -7.66
C LYS A 624 28.32 6.08 -8.92
N GLU A 625 27.87 5.20 -9.81
CA GLU A 625 28.50 4.98 -11.13
C GLU A 625 28.46 6.27 -11.95
N SER A 626 27.31 6.95 -12.00
CA SER A 626 27.15 8.24 -12.69
C SER A 626 28.15 9.30 -12.18
N GLY A 627 28.38 9.36 -10.86
CA GLY A 627 29.40 10.24 -10.27
C GLY A 627 30.81 9.88 -10.70
N THR A 628 31.13 8.59 -10.81
CA THR A 628 32.41 8.10 -11.30
C THR A 628 32.63 8.45 -12.77
N ILE A 629 31.59 8.30 -13.61
CA ILE A 629 31.64 8.66 -15.04
C ILE A 629 31.83 10.17 -15.21
N ALA A 630 31.08 10.99 -14.44
CA ALA A 630 31.22 12.45 -14.45
C ALA A 630 32.66 12.88 -14.13
N MET A 631 33.26 12.29 -13.09
CA MET A 631 34.66 12.56 -12.73
C MET A 631 35.63 12.12 -13.83
N ALA A 632 35.44 10.92 -14.39
CA ALA A 632 36.31 10.41 -15.49
C ALA A 632 36.27 11.34 -16.71
N HIS A 633 35.09 11.85 -17.08
CA HIS A 633 34.93 12.85 -18.13
C HIS A 633 35.71 14.13 -17.81
N VAL A 634 35.48 14.74 -16.64
CA VAL A 634 36.12 16.01 -16.29
C VAL A 634 37.66 15.86 -16.23
N ARG A 635 38.16 14.71 -15.73
CA ARG A 635 39.60 14.40 -15.72
C ARG A 635 40.15 14.30 -17.13
N SER A 636 39.47 13.61 -18.06
CA SER A 636 39.90 13.40 -19.42
C SER A 636 39.95 14.70 -20.23
N PHE A 637 39.01 15.60 -19.98
CA PHE A 637 38.87 16.89 -20.67
C PHE A 637 39.32 18.10 -19.81
N ALA A 638 40.12 17.87 -18.78
CA ALA A 638 40.52 18.88 -17.81
C ALA A 638 41.02 20.19 -18.43
N ARG A 639 41.93 20.09 -19.41
CA ARG A 639 42.51 21.23 -20.11
C ARG A 639 41.49 22.07 -20.89
N HIS A 640 40.46 21.43 -21.40
CA HIS A 640 39.34 22.13 -22.08
C HIS A 640 38.57 23.04 -21.12
N TYR A 641 38.44 22.62 -19.88
CA TYR A 641 37.78 23.37 -18.80
C TYR A 641 38.71 24.32 -18.06
N GLY A 642 39.99 24.44 -18.48
CA GLY A 642 40.98 25.30 -17.82
C GLY A 642 41.50 24.72 -16.50
N ILE A 643 41.40 23.40 -16.28
CA ILE A 643 41.84 22.69 -15.10
C ILE A 643 43.22 22.06 -15.37
N ASP A 644 44.19 22.23 -14.43
CA ASP A 644 45.47 21.55 -14.50
C ASP A 644 45.26 20.04 -14.20
N PRO A 645 45.60 19.12 -15.12
CA PRO A 645 45.42 17.68 -14.89
C PRO A 645 46.16 17.12 -13.66
N LYS A 646 47.21 17.78 -13.20
CA LYS A 646 47.96 17.37 -12.00
C LYS A 646 47.12 17.49 -10.70
N LEU A 647 46.12 18.35 -10.70
CA LEU A 647 45.23 18.50 -9.53
C LEU A 647 44.56 17.17 -9.15
N PHE A 648 44.17 16.36 -10.14
CA PHE A 648 43.48 15.09 -9.91
C PHE A 648 44.30 14.03 -9.17
N ASP A 649 45.62 14.18 -9.10
CA ASP A 649 46.47 13.29 -8.33
C ASP A 649 46.79 13.82 -6.92
N LEU A 650 46.44 15.09 -6.64
CA LEU A 650 46.77 15.81 -5.42
C LEU A 650 45.55 16.08 -4.51
N ILE A 651 44.34 15.91 -5.04
CA ILE A 651 43.10 16.19 -4.33
C ILE A 651 42.17 14.96 -4.36
N ASN A 652 41.29 14.85 -3.36
CA ASN A 652 40.08 14.02 -3.46
C ASN A 652 38.89 14.92 -3.76
N ILE A 653 37.88 14.36 -4.41
CA ILE A 653 36.59 15.02 -4.68
C ILE A 653 35.50 14.30 -3.88
N HIS A 654 34.73 15.07 -3.14
CA HIS A 654 33.59 14.56 -2.40
C HIS A 654 32.29 15.15 -2.99
N ILE A 655 31.43 14.31 -3.50
CA ILE A 655 30.10 14.63 -4.02
C ILE A 655 29.10 14.21 -2.98
N HIS A 656 28.32 15.17 -2.47
CA HIS A 656 27.33 14.92 -1.43
C HIS A 656 25.93 15.37 -1.85
N PHE A 657 24.94 14.52 -1.57
CA PHE A 657 23.54 14.79 -1.73
C PHE A 657 22.91 14.97 -0.34
N PRO A 658 22.62 16.21 0.09
CA PRO A 658 22.27 16.50 1.50
C PRO A 658 20.87 16.01 1.94
N ASP A 659 20.06 15.51 1.01
CA ASP A 659 18.73 14.97 1.31
C ASP A 659 18.81 13.49 1.73
N ALA A 660 18.03 13.10 2.76
CA ALA A 660 18.04 11.76 3.34
C ALA A 660 17.29 10.68 2.52
N ALA A 661 16.47 11.09 1.55
CA ALA A 661 15.71 10.15 0.73
C ALA A 661 16.62 9.26 -0.14
N PRO A 662 16.30 7.96 -0.31
CA PRO A 662 17.06 7.07 -1.21
C PRO A 662 17.02 7.61 -2.65
N LYS A 663 18.18 7.66 -3.30
CA LYS A 663 18.32 8.18 -4.67
C LYS A 663 18.91 7.12 -5.59
N ASP A 664 18.34 7.01 -6.78
CA ASP A 664 18.80 6.11 -7.83
C ASP A 664 18.71 6.78 -9.20
N GLY A 665 19.44 6.25 -10.15
CA GLY A 665 19.43 6.69 -11.55
C GLY A 665 20.66 7.50 -11.97
N ASN A 666 20.81 7.67 -13.28
CA ASN A 666 21.96 8.27 -13.96
C ASN A 666 21.75 9.76 -14.32
N SER A 667 20.56 10.32 -14.11
CA SER A 667 20.12 11.62 -14.61
C SER A 667 20.76 12.85 -13.94
N ALA A 668 21.58 12.66 -12.90
CA ALA A 668 22.34 13.74 -12.25
C ALA A 668 23.78 13.88 -12.82
N GLY A 669 24.18 13.10 -13.82
CA GLY A 669 25.53 13.06 -14.36
C GLY A 669 26.05 14.41 -14.86
N VAL A 670 25.24 15.12 -15.64
CA VAL A 670 25.57 16.48 -16.12
C VAL A 670 25.75 17.44 -14.95
N ALA A 671 24.86 17.40 -13.98
CA ALA A 671 24.94 18.28 -12.81
C ALA A 671 26.20 18.01 -11.98
N MET A 672 26.55 16.74 -11.76
CA MET A 672 27.78 16.36 -11.06
C MET A 672 29.02 16.84 -11.82
N ALA A 673 29.05 16.69 -13.15
CA ALA A 673 30.18 17.15 -13.96
C ALA A 673 30.35 18.68 -13.88
N VAL A 674 29.28 19.45 -14.04
CA VAL A 674 29.31 20.93 -13.91
C VAL A 674 29.75 21.33 -12.51
N GLY A 675 29.25 20.67 -11.45
CA GLY A 675 29.64 20.97 -10.09
C GLY A 675 31.12 20.65 -9.79
N ILE A 676 31.67 19.56 -10.36
CA ILE A 676 33.11 19.23 -10.27
C ILE A 676 33.92 20.33 -10.95
N ILE A 677 33.53 20.76 -12.14
CA ILE A 677 34.21 21.82 -12.88
C ILE A 677 34.16 23.13 -12.10
N SER A 678 33.01 23.48 -11.51
CA SER A 678 32.84 24.64 -10.62
C SER A 678 33.82 24.59 -9.43
N ALA A 679 33.85 23.45 -8.72
CA ALA A 679 34.71 23.27 -7.55
C ALA A 679 36.21 23.39 -7.89
N LEU A 680 36.62 22.88 -9.07
CA LEU A 680 38.03 22.93 -9.50
C LEU A 680 38.46 24.27 -10.12
N THR A 681 37.53 24.97 -10.74
CA THR A 681 37.83 26.27 -11.39
C THR A 681 37.59 27.47 -10.50
N GLY A 682 36.84 27.31 -9.39
CA GLY A 682 36.40 28.38 -8.51
C GLY A 682 35.28 29.25 -9.11
N ARG A 683 34.71 28.86 -10.25
CA ARG A 683 33.56 29.58 -10.86
C ARG A 683 32.30 29.24 -10.12
N LYS A 684 31.52 30.26 -9.77
CA LYS A 684 30.23 30.05 -9.07
C LYS A 684 29.18 29.47 -10.02
N VAL A 685 28.34 28.60 -9.51
CA VAL A 685 27.14 28.12 -10.21
C VAL A 685 26.01 29.12 -10.02
N ASP A 686 25.25 29.45 -11.06
CA ASP A 686 24.07 30.31 -10.95
C ASP A 686 22.94 29.55 -10.21
N ALA A 687 22.51 30.11 -9.08
CA ALA A 687 21.46 29.58 -8.23
C ALA A 687 20.07 29.51 -8.93
N ASN A 688 19.89 30.16 -10.08
CA ASN A 688 18.65 30.11 -10.86
C ASN A 688 18.62 29.00 -11.90
N VAL A 689 19.74 28.28 -12.11
CA VAL A 689 19.89 27.25 -13.14
C VAL A 689 19.79 25.87 -12.49
N CYS A 690 18.95 25.03 -13.04
CA CYS A 690 18.91 23.60 -12.73
C CYS A 690 19.17 22.78 -14.00
N MET A 691 19.55 21.53 -13.82
CA MET A 691 19.89 20.69 -14.96
C MET A 691 19.58 19.22 -14.70
N THR A 692 19.36 18.49 -15.78
CA THR A 692 19.25 17.02 -15.76
C THR A 692 19.89 16.47 -17.02
N GLY A 693 20.37 15.27 -16.95
CA GLY A 693 21.02 14.56 -18.05
C GLY A 693 21.98 13.51 -17.54
N GLU A 694 22.01 12.38 -18.19
CA GLU A 694 23.09 11.41 -18.05
C GLU A 694 24.32 11.93 -18.79
N VAL A 695 25.51 11.63 -18.31
CA VAL A 695 26.77 12.02 -18.96
C VAL A 695 27.50 10.81 -19.50
N SER A 696 27.96 10.88 -20.74
CA SER A 696 28.87 9.88 -21.29
C SER A 696 30.34 10.22 -20.96
N LEU A 697 31.23 9.25 -21.06
CA LEU A 697 32.69 9.48 -20.89
C LEU A 697 33.24 10.57 -21.83
N MET A 698 32.61 10.75 -23.00
CA MET A 698 32.98 11.78 -23.99
C MET A 698 32.35 13.14 -23.70
N GLY A 699 31.46 13.24 -22.68
CA GLY A 699 30.81 14.47 -22.25
C GLY A 699 29.53 14.83 -22.98
N ASN A 700 28.94 13.88 -23.72
CA ASN A 700 27.63 14.08 -24.30
C ASN A 700 26.57 14.00 -23.21
N ALA A 701 25.56 14.88 -23.28
CA ALA A 701 24.38 14.82 -22.46
C ALA A 701 23.40 13.82 -23.06
N LEU A 702 23.16 12.71 -22.36
CA LEU A 702 22.30 11.61 -22.81
C LEU A 702 20.87 11.77 -22.25
N PRO A 703 19.85 11.24 -22.96
CA PRO A 703 18.45 11.39 -22.60
C PRO A 703 18.11 10.70 -21.28
N ILE A 704 17.09 11.24 -20.62
CA ILE A 704 16.60 10.79 -19.30
C ILE A 704 15.08 10.70 -19.29
N GLY A 705 14.53 9.97 -18.31
CA GLY A 705 13.10 9.91 -18.10
C GLY A 705 12.53 11.00 -17.19
N GLY A 706 11.21 11.21 -17.27
CA GLY A 706 10.47 12.10 -16.36
C GLY A 706 10.71 13.59 -16.59
N VAL A 707 10.85 14.01 -17.84
CA VAL A 707 11.10 15.43 -18.21
C VAL A 707 9.94 16.32 -17.74
N ARG A 708 8.70 15.91 -17.97
CA ARG A 708 7.50 16.62 -17.54
C ARG A 708 7.52 16.91 -16.03
N GLU A 709 7.75 15.87 -15.24
CA GLU A 709 7.78 15.94 -13.78
C GLU A 709 8.93 16.83 -13.29
N LYS A 710 10.13 16.62 -13.84
CA LYS A 710 11.34 17.38 -13.48
C LYS A 710 11.21 18.86 -13.74
N LEU A 711 10.69 19.24 -14.90
CA LEU A 711 10.49 20.66 -15.27
C LEU A 711 9.37 21.31 -14.44
N THR A 712 8.31 20.57 -14.14
CA THR A 712 7.25 21.04 -13.24
C THR A 712 7.80 21.28 -11.84
N GLY A 713 8.62 20.36 -11.31
CA GLY A 713 9.31 20.53 -10.03
C GLY A 713 10.28 21.69 -10.01
N ALA A 714 11.00 21.92 -11.10
CA ALA A 714 11.90 23.06 -11.25
C ALA A 714 11.15 24.40 -11.18
N LEU A 715 10.03 24.54 -11.89
CA LEU A 715 9.20 25.74 -11.85
C LEU A 715 8.65 25.99 -10.44
N ARG A 716 8.11 24.94 -9.78
CA ARG A 716 7.59 25.02 -8.40
C ARG A 716 8.66 25.47 -7.41
N ALA A 717 9.90 24.97 -7.56
CA ALA A 717 11.02 25.38 -6.72
C ALA A 717 11.53 26.81 -7.02
N GLY A 718 10.92 27.52 -7.96
CA GLY A 718 11.29 28.91 -8.35
C GLY A 718 12.58 28.99 -9.16
N MET A 719 12.98 27.93 -9.87
CA MET A 719 14.08 27.96 -10.83
C MET A 719 13.68 28.84 -12.04
N LYS A 720 14.66 29.46 -12.68
CA LYS A 720 14.40 30.30 -13.85
C LYS A 720 14.87 29.67 -15.15
N MET A 721 15.84 28.79 -15.10
CA MET A 721 16.39 28.11 -16.26
C MET A 721 16.58 26.63 -15.97
N ALA A 722 16.19 25.79 -16.92
CA ALA A 722 16.43 24.34 -16.88
C ALA A 722 17.21 23.89 -18.12
N LEU A 723 18.25 23.08 -17.91
CA LEU A 723 19.04 22.47 -18.98
C LEU A 723 18.63 21.01 -19.13
N ILE A 724 18.28 20.60 -20.35
CA ILE A 724 17.87 19.24 -20.70
C ILE A 724 18.63 18.74 -21.93
N PRO A 725 18.89 17.42 -22.05
CA PRO A 725 19.52 16.84 -23.24
C PRO A 725 18.69 17.05 -24.52
N ARG A 726 19.36 17.14 -25.68
CA ARG A 726 18.71 17.30 -26.99
C ARG A 726 17.70 16.20 -27.29
N ASP A 727 18.03 14.95 -27.00
CA ASP A 727 17.15 13.82 -27.27
C ASP A 727 15.84 13.84 -26.48
N ASN A 728 15.76 14.68 -25.42
CA ASN A 728 14.54 14.95 -24.65
C ASN A 728 13.72 16.13 -25.20
N GLU A 729 14.11 16.77 -26.31
CA GLU A 729 13.33 17.87 -26.90
C GLU A 729 11.91 17.41 -27.29
N ARG A 730 11.77 16.18 -27.78
CA ARG A 730 10.46 15.55 -28.08
C ARG A 730 9.55 15.44 -26.88
N ASP A 731 10.10 15.24 -25.68
CA ASP A 731 9.33 15.07 -24.44
C ASP A 731 8.72 16.41 -23.96
N LEU A 732 9.12 17.53 -24.56
CA LEU A 732 8.53 18.84 -24.30
C LEU A 732 7.08 18.94 -24.80
N GLU A 733 6.64 18.09 -25.71
CA GLU A 733 5.25 18.01 -26.15
C GLU A 733 4.32 17.71 -24.97
N ASP A 734 4.76 16.86 -24.03
CA ASP A 734 4.01 16.44 -22.86
C ASP A 734 4.10 17.44 -21.68
N VAL A 735 4.94 18.47 -21.78
CA VAL A 735 5.13 19.47 -20.72
C VAL A 735 4.01 20.53 -20.79
N PRO A 736 3.35 20.84 -19.64
CA PRO A 736 2.31 21.87 -19.59
C PRO A 736 2.78 23.23 -20.10
N GLU A 737 1.89 23.95 -20.78
CA GLU A 737 2.19 25.27 -21.35
C GLU A 737 2.60 26.32 -20.30
N GLU A 738 2.09 26.21 -19.08
CA GLU A 738 2.48 27.06 -17.97
C GLU A 738 3.95 26.87 -17.60
N VAL A 739 4.43 25.63 -17.59
CA VAL A 739 5.83 25.31 -17.31
C VAL A 739 6.73 25.84 -18.42
N LYS A 740 6.33 25.68 -19.70
CA LYS A 740 7.07 26.20 -20.85
C LYS A 740 7.18 27.73 -20.82
N LYS A 741 6.15 28.43 -20.35
CA LYS A 741 6.14 29.89 -20.23
C LYS A 741 6.90 30.40 -19.00
N GLY A 742 6.84 29.66 -17.89
CA GLY A 742 7.43 30.06 -16.62
C GLY A 742 8.92 29.74 -16.46
N LEU A 743 9.44 28.79 -17.27
CA LEU A 743 10.80 28.29 -17.17
C LEU A 743 11.53 28.43 -18.51
N ASN A 744 12.74 29.06 -18.48
CA ASN A 744 13.59 29.13 -19.68
C ASN A 744 14.28 27.77 -19.91
N ILE A 745 13.73 26.94 -20.80
CA ILE A 745 14.26 25.63 -21.10
C ILE A 745 15.35 25.73 -22.17
N LYS A 746 16.55 25.25 -21.88
CA LYS A 746 17.69 25.19 -22.80
C LYS A 746 18.05 23.75 -23.12
N ILE A 747 18.18 23.49 -24.40
CA ILE A 747 18.62 22.21 -24.92
C ILE A 747 20.15 22.20 -24.95
N ILE A 748 20.75 21.13 -24.45
CA ILE A 748 22.20 20.92 -24.42
C ILE A 748 22.59 19.61 -25.07
N ASP A 749 23.71 19.59 -25.79
CA ASP A 749 24.32 18.41 -26.38
C ASP A 749 25.47 17.89 -25.52
N THR A 750 26.15 18.78 -24.81
CA THR A 750 27.40 18.46 -24.08
C THR A 750 27.45 19.10 -22.70
N VAL A 751 28.32 18.54 -21.84
CA VAL A 751 28.69 19.16 -20.55
C VAL A 751 29.30 20.54 -20.76
N GLY A 752 30.03 20.77 -21.86
CA GLY A 752 30.62 22.07 -22.19
C GLY A 752 29.56 23.17 -22.31
N GLU A 753 28.47 22.93 -23.04
CA GLU A 753 27.33 23.85 -23.15
C GLU A 753 26.63 24.04 -21.79
N ALA A 754 26.48 22.98 -20.99
CA ALA A 754 25.94 23.10 -19.65
C ALA A 754 26.78 24.03 -18.76
N VAL A 755 28.10 23.98 -18.87
CA VAL A 755 29.05 24.84 -18.17
C VAL A 755 28.87 26.31 -18.59
N GLU A 756 28.68 26.57 -19.90
CA GLU A 756 28.46 27.97 -20.41
C GLU A 756 27.18 28.60 -19.83
N PHE A 757 26.10 27.82 -19.72
CA PHE A 757 24.84 28.29 -19.17
C PHE A 757 24.82 28.38 -17.64
N ALA A 758 25.49 27.47 -16.95
CA ALA A 758 25.36 27.30 -15.51
C ALA A 758 26.44 28.04 -14.70
N LEU A 759 27.65 28.22 -15.23
CA LEU A 759 28.74 28.84 -14.49
C LEU A 759 28.84 30.36 -14.80
N THR A 760 28.86 31.16 -13.72
CA THR A 760 29.05 32.59 -13.83
C THR A 760 30.51 32.96 -14.11
N ASN A 761 30.74 34.22 -14.48
CA ASN A 761 32.10 34.76 -14.64
C ASN A 761 32.76 35.13 -13.30
N ASP A 762 32.00 35.07 -12.20
CA ASP A 762 32.53 35.31 -10.86
C ASP A 762 33.42 34.12 -10.43
N ILE A 763 34.68 34.42 -10.20
CA ILE A 763 35.65 33.41 -9.74
C ILE A 763 36.00 33.73 -8.30
N ILE A 764 35.86 32.73 -7.42
CA ILE A 764 36.52 32.79 -6.11
C ILE A 764 37.91 32.23 -6.30
N ASP A 765 38.92 33.05 -6.06
CA ASP A 765 40.32 32.63 -6.17
C ASP A 765 40.57 31.51 -5.14
N ASN A 766 40.60 30.27 -5.63
CA ASN A 766 40.93 29.10 -4.82
C ASN A 766 42.46 29.02 -4.70
N LEU A 767 43.04 29.95 -3.92
CA LEU A 767 44.49 30.13 -3.73
C LEU A 767 45.18 28.81 -3.33
N ASP A 768 44.48 27.98 -2.55
CA ASP A 768 45.02 26.70 -2.08
C ASP A 768 45.25 25.71 -3.23
N LEU A 769 44.33 25.59 -4.18
CA LEU A 769 44.49 24.69 -5.32
C LEU A 769 45.61 25.13 -6.29
N LYS A 770 45.78 26.44 -6.49
CA LYS A 770 46.85 26.98 -7.34
C LYS A 770 48.23 26.81 -6.69
N ASN A 771 48.34 26.95 -5.37
CA ASN A 771 49.58 26.78 -4.61
C ASN A 771 50.04 25.32 -4.55
N ILE A 772 49.12 24.40 -4.39
CA ILE A 772 49.40 22.95 -4.36
C ILE A 772 50.10 22.44 -5.64
N VAL A 773 49.65 22.94 -6.80
CA VAL A 773 50.32 22.56 -8.08
C VAL A 773 51.73 23.14 -8.19
N LYS A 774 51.97 24.32 -7.57
CA LYS A 774 53.31 24.94 -7.59
C LYS A 774 54.28 24.29 -6.59
N GLU A 775 53.78 23.78 -5.47
CA GLU A 775 54.59 23.19 -4.39
C GLU A 775 54.83 21.69 -4.61
N SER A 776 54.15 21.02 -5.55
CA SER A 776 54.39 19.61 -5.81
C SER A 776 55.81 19.41 -6.40
N PRO A 777 56.67 18.56 -5.77
CA PRO A 777 58.01 18.33 -6.24
C PRO A 777 57.97 17.74 -7.66
N LYS A 778 58.76 18.32 -8.58
CA LYS A 778 58.99 17.72 -9.89
C LYS A 778 59.51 16.31 -9.64
N LYS A 779 58.71 15.28 -9.93
CA LYS A 779 59.24 13.94 -10.09
C LYS A 779 60.17 14.01 -11.29
N ASP A 780 61.48 14.19 -11.05
CA ASP A 780 62.50 14.04 -12.11
C ASP A 780 62.34 12.66 -12.72
N ALA A 781 62.18 12.70 -14.04
CA ALA A 781 62.22 11.55 -14.88
C ALA A 781 63.62 10.93 -14.79
N GLN A 782 63.79 9.91 -13.93
CA GLN A 782 64.80 8.93 -14.10
C GLN A 782 64.17 7.66 -14.67
N LEU A 783 64.06 7.69 -15.99
CA LEU A 783 64.02 6.48 -16.84
C LEU A 783 65.42 6.35 -17.42
N SER A 784 66.26 5.52 -16.83
CA SER A 784 67.38 4.88 -17.49
C SER A 784 67.06 3.41 -17.63
#